data_8e35c56ba79023e54a6af48347a1d7ce
#
_entry.id   8e35c56ba79023e54a6af48347a1d7ce
#
_cell.length_a   1.000
_cell.length_b   1.000
_cell.length_c   1.000
_cell.angle_alpha   90.00
_cell.angle_beta   90.00
_cell.angle_gamma   90.00
#
_symmetry.space_group_name_H-M   'P 1'
#
loop_
_entity.id
_entity.type
_entity.pdbx_description
1 polymer ?
#
loop_
_entity_poly.entity_id
_entity_poly.type
_entity_poly.pdbx_seq_one_letter_code
_entity_poly.pdbx_strand_id
1 'polypeptide(L)'
;MSLLVVVVVSAVILLAAYRIYGSILARLLGLRADVPTPAVTLRDDVDYAPIDSKFLLGQHFSAIAAAGPIVGPILAGYLFGWLPALLWILVGSIFIGGVHDMTALTASIRHKARSIAEVVRDNMSRRSYLLFLAFVWLALVYIIVAFTDVTASSFLGIQTLENNEVITGGGIATSSLLYLAIPLLMGLCLRYTKLSINWATAIFLPLVGLSIWVGQFFPLAAEDLFGMPRFVAEELPEVRERALAILTPDQRAQFEAKAPHPRRLFVLADKGMARTLELGDDQKAALSEVLDEPSRKYNLIMADGQRLWNVALLLYCIAASVAPMWLLLQPRGHLGGYFLYLALAAGALGVVLGGNQVEYPAFRGFEVTNAAGATIPLFPLLFITIACGACSGFHSIIASGTTSKQLRCEPDARLIGYGSMLLEAMVAIVSLCCVMMLRPDSDLLAGGQPKPNFLYSRGIGSFLGVIGVPATLGVSFGLMAFTTFVYDTLDVCTRLGRYILQELTGWTGPTGKFVTTALTAGFPLLFLIWQPVDESGRIKERWLLFWDLFGASNQLLAALTLLGVTVWLWRSRRAKWVLYVTGIPCIFMYVMSMWALARTIQPLWVAVRARLAGETGNSLWSNPVPWVALVLGSLGVLMALEALRIVLAGLRHPPAAARGAAPEATTALGTTG
;
A
#
# COMPACT_ATOMS: atom_id res chain seq x y z
N MET A 1 -6.17 29.02 -0.63
CA MET A 1 -7.32 28.24 -1.14
C MET A 1 -7.77 27.28 -0.04
N SER A 2 -9.07 27.20 0.23
CA SER A 2 -9.55 26.28 1.28
C SER A 2 -9.41 24.82 0.85
N LEU A 3 -8.96 23.97 1.78
CA LEU A 3 -8.92 22.51 1.61
C LEU A 3 -10.31 21.94 1.30
N LEU A 4 -11.36 22.53 1.87
CA LEU A 4 -12.76 22.18 1.61
C LEU A 4 -13.09 22.18 0.11
N VAL A 5 -12.65 23.22 -0.61
CA VAL A 5 -12.90 23.31 -2.07
C VAL A 5 -12.27 22.14 -2.81
N VAL A 6 -11.03 21.79 -2.49
CA VAL A 6 -10.32 20.68 -3.13
C VAL A 6 -11.04 19.36 -2.88
N VAL A 7 -11.41 19.08 -1.62
CA VAL A 7 -12.05 17.80 -1.23
C VAL A 7 -13.45 17.70 -1.82
N VAL A 8 -14.26 18.76 -1.74
CA VAL A 8 -15.65 18.76 -2.28
C VAL A 8 -15.63 18.62 -3.81
N VAL A 9 -14.80 19.39 -4.52
CA VAL A 9 -14.70 19.30 -5.97
C VAL A 9 -14.26 17.89 -6.38
N SER A 10 -13.25 17.33 -5.71
CA SER A 10 -12.79 15.96 -5.96
C SER A 10 -13.87 14.92 -5.70
N ALA A 11 -14.60 15.02 -4.59
CA ALA A 11 -15.70 14.13 -4.26
C ALA A 11 -16.83 14.20 -5.31
N VAL A 12 -17.19 15.39 -5.77
CA VAL A 12 -18.19 15.59 -6.83
C VAL A 12 -17.72 14.96 -8.15
N ILE A 13 -16.46 15.16 -8.53
CA ILE A 13 -15.86 14.54 -9.73
C ILE A 13 -15.93 13.02 -9.64
N LEU A 14 -15.49 12.42 -8.51
CA LEU A 14 -15.49 10.97 -8.31
C LEU A 14 -16.91 10.40 -8.29
N LEU A 15 -17.87 11.08 -7.65
CA LEU A 15 -19.27 10.67 -7.65
C LEU A 15 -19.88 10.74 -9.05
N ALA A 16 -19.60 11.80 -9.80
CA ALA A 16 -20.02 11.94 -11.20
C ALA A 16 -19.41 10.81 -12.06
N ALA A 17 -18.13 10.52 -11.88
CA ALA A 17 -17.46 9.42 -12.55
C ALA A 17 -18.11 8.07 -12.23
N TYR A 18 -18.43 7.80 -10.96
CA TYR A 18 -19.16 6.59 -10.55
C TYR A 18 -20.52 6.48 -11.25
N ARG A 19 -21.28 7.59 -11.25
CA ARG A 19 -22.63 7.60 -11.83
C ARG A 19 -22.62 7.50 -13.36
N ILE A 20 -21.75 8.23 -14.03
CA ILE A 20 -21.70 8.35 -15.48
C ILE A 20 -20.81 7.27 -16.08
N TYR A 21 -19.49 7.36 -15.83
CA TYR A 21 -18.52 6.50 -16.49
C TYR A 21 -18.60 5.05 -16.01
N GLY A 22 -18.78 4.83 -14.70
CA GLY A 22 -19.01 3.48 -14.16
C GLY A 22 -20.28 2.81 -14.73
N SER A 23 -21.35 3.59 -15.02
CA SER A 23 -22.56 3.06 -15.68
C SER A 23 -22.32 2.76 -17.15
N ILE A 24 -21.51 3.57 -17.84
CA ILE A 24 -21.11 3.29 -19.23
C ILE A 24 -20.30 1.99 -19.29
N LEU A 25 -19.31 1.83 -18.40
CA LEU A 25 -18.50 0.62 -18.33
C LEU A 25 -19.36 -0.63 -18.05
N ALA A 26 -20.32 -0.55 -17.12
CA ALA A 26 -21.21 -1.65 -16.80
C ALA A 26 -22.01 -2.10 -18.03
N ARG A 27 -22.51 -1.14 -18.84
CA ARG A 27 -23.20 -1.43 -20.10
C ARG A 27 -22.26 -2.01 -21.16
N LEU A 28 -21.05 -1.44 -21.32
CA LEU A 28 -20.05 -1.93 -22.28
C LEU A 28 -19.63 -3.36 -21.95
N LEU A 29 -19.44 -3.68 -20.68
CA LEU A 29 -19.15 -5.03 -20.20
C LEU A 29 -20.38 -5.95 -20.29
N GLY A 30 -21.59 -5.41 -20.39
CA GLY A 30 -22.84 -6.16 -20.45
C GLY A 30 -23.06 -6.96 -19.17
N LEU A 31 -22.99 -6.31 -18.01
CA LEU A 31 -23.26 -6.94 -16.71
C LEU A 31 -24.75 -7.26 -16.60
N ARG A 32 -25.09 -8.47 -16.14
CA ARG A 32 -26.44 -9.00 -16.12
C ARG A 32 -26.81 -9.56 -14.75
N ALA A 33 -27.99 -9.21 -14.26
CA ALA A 33 -28.48 -9.66 -12.94
C ALA A 33 -29.05 -11.09 -12.97
N ASP A 34 -29.46 -11.54 -14.15
CA ASP A 34 -30.07 -12.86 -14.39
C ASP A 34 -29.03 -14.00 -14.54
N VAL A 35 -27.75 -13.65 -14.66
CA VAL A 35 -26.65 -14.62 -14.74
C VAL A 35 -26.12 -14.92 -13.34
N PRO A 36 -26.22 -16.16 -12.85
CA PRO A 36 -25.68 -16.51 -11.53
C PRO A 36 -24.15 -16.47 -11.54
N THR A 37 -23.58 -15.90 -10.48
CA THR A 37 -22.13 -15.81 -10.33
C THR A 37 -21.53 -17.14 -9.86
N PRO A 38 -20.22 -17.38 -10.07
CA PRO A 38 -19.54 -18.56 -9.55
C PRO A 38 -19.63 -18.69 -8.02
N ALA A 39 -19.69 -17.58 -7.28
CA ALA A 39 -19.89 -17.60 -5.85
C ALA A 39 -21.17 -18.32 -5.43
N VAL A 40 -22.21 -18.24 -6.27
CA VAL A 40 -23.51 -18.90 -6.04
C VAL A 40 -23.51 -20.33 -6.60
N THR A 41 -23.01 -20.53 -7.85
CA THR A 41 -23.07 -21.82 -8.54
C THR A 41 -22.06 -22.85 -8.03
N LEU A 42 -20.93 -22.41 -7.51
CA LEU A 42 -19.85 -23.24 -6.97
C LEU A 42 -19.75 -23.15 -5.44
N ARG A 43 -20.81 -22.70 -4.78
CA ARG A 43 -20.83 -22.48 -3.32
C ARG A 43 -20.38 -23.72 -2.57
N ASP A 44 -19.37 -23.56 -1.71
CA ASP A 44 -18.82 -24.59 -0.83
C ASP A 44 -18.71 -24.12 0.63
N ASP A 45 -19.08 -22.86 0.91
CA ASP A 45 -18.98 -22.15 2.19
C ASP A 45 -17.56 -22.14 2.80
N VAL A 46 -16.54 -22.41 2.01
CA VAL A 46 -15.11 -22.37 2.37
C VAL A 46 -14.37 -21.31 1.56
N ASP A 47 -14.33 -21.47 0.25
CA ASP A 47 -13.72 -20.54 -0.69
C ASP A 47 -14.79 -19.76 -1.47
N TYR A 48 -15.88 -20.42 -1.87
CA TYR A 48 -17.02 -19.83 -2.56
C TYR A 48 -18.17 -19.59 -1.58
N ALA A 49 -18.21 -18.39 -1.03
CA ALA A 49 -19.19 -18.00 -0.01
C ALA A 49 -19.84 -16.66 -0.38
N PRO A 50 -21.01 -16.67 -1.07
CA PRO A 50 -21.67 -15.44 -1.51
C PRO A 50 -22.13 -14.60 -0.32
N ILE A 51 -21.75 -13.33 -0.29
CA ILE A 51 -22.12 -12.36 0.75
C ILE A 51 -22.83 -11.14 0.17
N ASP A 52 -23.48 -10.37 1.02
CA ASP A 52 -24.14 -9.12 0.61
C ASP A 52 -23.11 -8.10 0.10
N SER A 53 -23.48 -7.36 -0.95
CA SER A 53 -22.58 -6.41 -1.60
C SER A 53 -22.08 -5.30 -0.68
N LYS A 54 -22.85 -4.88 0.33
CA LYS A 54 -22.41 -3.86 1.30
C LYS A 54 -21.27 -4.37 2.17
N PHE A 55 -21.33 -5.64 2.59
CA PHE A 55 -20.26 -6.27 3.36
C PHE A 55 -19.05 -6.56 2.49
N LEU A 56 -19.29 -7.04 1.26
CA LEU A 56 -18.23 -7.28 0.29
C LEU A 56 -17.49 -5.99 -0.08
N LEU A 57 -18.21 -4.86 -0.17
CA LEU A 57 -17.59 -3.54 -0.40
C LEU A 57 -16.60 -3.21 0.71
N GLY A 58 -17.00 -3.32 1.99
CA GLY A 58 -16.10 -3.05 3.11
C GLY A 58 -14.88 -3.96 3.13
N GLN A 59 -15.08 -5.26 2.92
CA GLN A 59 -14.01 -6.25 2.89
C GLN A 59 -13.05 -6.04 1.71
N HIS A 60 -13.57 -5.78 0.51
CA HIS A 60 -12.75 -5.52 -0.67
C HIS A 60 -11.99 -4.21 -0.53
N PHE A 61 -12.67 -3.15 -0.09
CA PHE A 61 -12.07 -1.84 0.14
C PHE A 61 -10.94 -1.90 1.18
N SER A 62 -11.14 -2.60 2.30
CA SER A 62 -10.08 -2.81 3.31
C SER A 62 -8.88 -3.56 2.74
N ALA A 63 -9.11 -4.54 1.87
CA ALA A 63 -8.05 -5.35 1.29
C ALA A 63 -7.21 -4.60 0.24
N ILE A 64 -7.81 -3.65 -0.51
CA ILE A 64 -7.11 -2.85 -1.52
C ILE A 64 -6.45 -1.60 -0.92
N ALA A 65 -7.11 -0.92 0.02
CA ALA A 65 -6.66 0.33 0.63
C ALA A 65 -5.61 0.08 1.72
N ALA A 66 -4.42 -0.32 1.29
CA ALA A 66 -3.24 -0.56 2.14
C ALA A 66 -2.46 0.72 2.49
N ALA A 67 -1.14 0.60 2.68
CA ALA A 67 -0.24 1.75 2.84
C ALA A 67 -0.18 2.63 1.58
N GLY A 68 -0.41 2.07 0.39
CA GLY A 68 -0.23 2.74 -0.90
C GLY A 68 -0.99 4.06 -1.07
N PRO A 69 -2.32 4.11 -0.82
CA PRO A 69 -3.11 5.33 -0.96
C PRO A 69 -2.81 6.37 0.15
N ILE A 70 -1.98 6.04 1.13
CA ILE A 70 -1.53 6.97 2.16
C ILE A 70 -0.12 7.46 1.85
N VAL A 71 0.84 6.56 1.72
CA VAL A 71 2.26 6.87 1.55
C VAL A 71 2.53 7.56 0.22
N GLY A 72 1.95 7.03 -0.87
CA GLY A 72 2.17 7.55 -2.22
C GLY A 72 1.77 9.02 -2.39
N PRO A 73 0.54 9.41 -2.08
CA PRO A 73 0.09 10.81 -2.17
C PRO A 73 0.88 11.77 -1.28
N ILE A 74 1.27 11.34 -0.08
CA ILE A 74 2.10 12.14 0.82
C ILE A 74 3.49 12.38 0.20
N LEU A 75 4.15 11.33 -0.27
CA LEU A 75 5.47 11.45 -0.89
C LEU A 75 5.43 12.27 -2.19
N ALA A 76 4.46 12.01 -3.06
CA ALA A 76 4.32 12.74 -4.32
C ALA A 76 3.94 14.21 -4.10
N GLY A 77 3.02 14.48 -3.17
CA GLY A 77 2.64 15.84 -2.78
C GLY A 77 3.83 16.62 -2.21
N TYR A 78 4.63 15.98 -1.36
CA TYR A 78 5.87 16.54 -0.84
C TYR A 78 6.91 16.82 -1.95
N LEU A 79 7.13 15.87 -2.85
CA LEU A 79 8.15 15.99 -3.89
C LEU A 79 7.74 16.99 -4.99
N PHE A 80 6.59 16.82 -5.58
CA PHE A 80 6.21 17.52 -6.82
C PHE A 80 5.18 18.63 -6.63
N GLY A 81 4.63 18.77 -5.42
CA GLY A 81 3.49 19.63 -5.12
C GLY A 81 2.15 18.88 -5.19
N TRP A 82 1.12 19.48 -4.57
CA TRP A 82 -0.17 18.80 -4.43
C TRP A 82 -0.97 18.71 -5.74
N LEU A 83 -0.81 19.64 -6.67
CA LEU A 83 -1.63 19.67 -7.88
C LEU A 83 -1.35 18.52 -8.85
N PRO A 84 -0.09 18.19 -9.23
CA PRO A 84 0.20 17.01 -10.04
C PRO A 84 -0.26 15.71 -9.37
N ALA A 85 -0.07 15.61 -8.05
CA ALA A 85 -0.52 14.46 -7.28
C ALA A 85 -2.05 14.30 -7.32
N LEU A 86 -2.81 15.37 -7.09
CA LEU A 86 -4.27 15.37 -7.15
C LEU A 86 -4.78 15.03 -8.55
N LEU A 87 -4.20 15.62 -9.59
CA LEU A 87 -4.59 15.35 -10.99
C LEU A 87 -4.38 13.87 -11.33
N TRP A 88 -3.23 13.29 -10.93
CA TRP A 88 -2.98 11.88 -11.17
C TRP A 88 -3.91 10.98 -10.38
N ILE A 89 -4.21 11.27 -9.11
CA ILE A 89 -5.21 10.53 -8.33
C ILE A 89 -6.56 10.51 -9.05
N LEU A 90 -7.06 11.67 -9.48
CA LEU A 90 -8.38 11.77 -10.13
C LEU A 90 -8.40 11.09 -11.50
N VAL A 91 -7.48 11.43 -12.39
CA VAL A 91 -7.45 10.89 -13.75
C VAL A 91 -7.14 9.39 -13.74
N GLY A 92 -6.14 8.99 -12.95
CA GLY A 92 -5.72 7.60 -12.83
C GLY A 92 -6.83 6.70 -12.26
N SER A 93 -7.47 7.11 -11.16
CA SER A 93 -8.53 6.31 -10.53
C SER A 93 -9.78 6.18 -11.41
N ILE A 94 -10.17 7.24 -12.13
CA ILE A 94 -11.37 7.24 -12.96
C ILE A 94 -11.17 6.42 -14.24
N PHE A 95 -10.09 6.71 -14.99
CA PHE A 95 -9.94 6.21 -16.36
C PHE A 95 -9.04 4.98 -16.47
N ILE A 96 -8.25 4.68 -15.44
CA ILE A 96 -7.33 3.54 -15.45
C ILE A 96 -7.65 2.56 -14.32
N GLY A 97 -7.54 2.98 -13.04
CA GLY A 97 -7.72 2.11 -11.89
C GLY A 97 -9.11 1.50 -11.78
N GLY A 98 -10.15 2.32 -11.85
CA GLY A 98 -11.53 1.83 -11.82
C GLY A 98 -11.87 0.92 -13.00
N VAL A 99 -11.35 1.22 -14.20
CA VAL A 99 -11.48 0.35 -15.38
C VAL A 99 -10.77 -0.98 -15.14
N HIS A 100 -9.52 -0.93 -14.66
CA HIS A 100 -8.71 -2.09 -14.32
C HIS A 100 -9.43 -3.01 -13.32
N ASP A 101 -9.90 -2.46 -12.19
CA ASP A 101 -10.49 -3.24 -11.11
C ASP A 101 -11.83 -3.87 -11.53
N MET A 102 -12.70 -3.08 -12.15
CA MET A 102 -13.99 -3.57 -12.62
C MET A 102 -13.85 -4.63 -13.73
N THR A 103 -12.92 -4.44 -14.66
CA THR A 103 -12.72 -5.39 -15.76
C THR A 103 -12.01 -6.65 -15.28
N ALA A 104 -11.05 -6.57 -14.36
CA ALA A 104 -10.39 -7.72 -13.75
C ALA A 104 -11.38 -8.58 -12.94
N LEU A 105 -12.24 -7.96 -12.12
CA LEU A 105 -13.30 -8.63 -11.38
C LEU A 105 -14.29 -9.32 -12.33
N THR A 106 -14.76 -8.62 -13.37
CA THR A 106 -15.68 -9.16 -14.37
C THR A 106 -15.05 -10.32 -15.15
N ALA A 107 -13.77 -10.19 -15.53
CA ALA A 107 -13.04 -11.25 -16.21
C ALA A 107 -12.95 -12.51 -15.33
N SER A 108 -12.61 -12.37 -14.06
CA SER A 108 -12.55 -13.49 -13.12
C SER A 108 -13.91 -14.18 -12.96
N ILE A 109 -14.99 -13.43 -12.74
CA ILE A 109 -16.34 -13.99 -12.60
C ILE A 109 -16.70 -14.83 -13.85
N ARG A 110 -16.42 -14.33 -15.05
CA ARG A 110 -16.72 -15.02 -16.31
C ARG A 110 -15.79 -16.18 -16.62
N HIS A 111 -14.71 -16.34 -15.86
CA HIS A 111 -13.81 -17.49 -15.89
C HIS A 111 -13.91 -18.33 -14.60
N LYS A 112 -15.13 -18.51 -14.07
CA LYS A 112 -15.45 -19.35 -12.88
C LYS A 112 -14.75 -18.87 -11.59
N ALA A 113 -14.60 -17.55 -11.43
CA ALA A 113 -13.89 -16.91 -10.32
C ALA A 113 -12.45 -17.42 -10.14
N ARG A 114 -11.78 -17.70 -11.26
CA ARG A 114 -10.37 -18.09 -11.28
C ARG A 114 -9.46 -16.87 -11.24
N SER A 115 -8.19 -17.12 -10.95
CA SER A 115 -7.17 -16.07 -10.89
C SER A 115 -7.05 -15.33 -12.22
N ILE A 116 -6.61 -14.07 -12.17
CA ILE A 116 -6.35 -13.29 -13.39
C ILE A 116 -5.25 -13.94 -14.25
N ALA A 117 -4.35 -14.71 -13.64
CA ALA A 117 -3.35 -15.49 -14.38
C ALA A 117 -4.00 -16.56 -15.27
N GLU A 118 -5.05 -17.24 -14.80
CA GLU A 118 -5.78 -18.18 -15.62
C GLU A 118 -6.56 -17.51 -16.76
N VAL A 119 -7.08 -16.31 -16.54
CA VAL A 119 -7.67 -15.50 -17.63
C VAL A 119 -6.62 -15.22 -18.71
N VAL A 120 -5.39 -14.89 -18.31
CA VAL A 120 -4.26 -14.73 -19.23
C VAL A 120 -3.95 -16.04 -19.96
N ARG A 121 -3.90 -17.19 -19.25
CA ARG A 121 -3.67 -18.51 -19.86
C ARG A 121 -4.68 -18.86 -20.94
N ASP A 122 -5.96 -18.70 -20.63
CA ASP A 122 -7.06 -19.09 -21.52
C ASP A 122 -7.15 -18.18 -22.76
N ASN A 123 -6.70 -16.95 -22.66
CA ASN A 123 -6.77 -15.95 -23.73
C ASN A 123 -5.44 -15.67 -24.43
N MET A 124 -4.29 -16.05 -23.85
CA MET A 124 -2.97 -15.83 -24.42
C MET A 124 -2.24 -17.17 -24.65
N SER A 125 -1.28 -17.51 -23.76
CA SER A 125 -0.51 -18.75 -23.87
C SER A 125 -0.09 -19.28 -22.51
N ARG A 126 0.32 -20.58 -22.45
CA ARG A 126 0.90 -21.17 -21.25
C ARG A 126 2.19 -20.46 -20.82
N ARG A 127 2.97 -19.91 -21.76
CA ARG A 127 4.18 -19.15 -21.45
C ARG A 127 3.82 -17.83 -20.76
N SER A 128 2.87 -17.08 -21.32
CA SER A 128 2.35 -15.85 -20.69
C SER A 128 1.86 -16.11 -19.27
N TYR A 129 1.16 -17.21 -19.05
CA TYR A 129 0.68 -17.63 -17.73
C TYR A 129 1.82 -17.83 -16.72
N LEU A 130 2.84 -18.61 -17.08
CA LEU A 130 3.98 -18.88 -16.20
C LEU A 130 4.80 -17.60 -15.90
N LEU A 131 5.02 -16.77 -16.92
CA LEU A 131 5.70 -15.48 -16.75
C LEU A 131 4.90 -14.54 -15.85
N PHE A 132 3.58 -14.52 -16.01
CA PHE A 132 2.68 -13.71 -15.19
C PHE A 132 2.69 -14.18 -13.73
N LEU A 133 2.57 -15.48 -13.47
CA LEU A 133 2.64 -16.04 -12.10
C LEU A 133 3.98 -15.72 -11.43
N ALA A 134 5.11 -15.92 -12.14
CA ALA A 134 6.43 -15.60 -11.62
C ALA A 134 6.56 -14.11 -11.29
N PHE A 135 6.07 -13.24 -12.18
CA PHE A 135 6.05 -11.80 -11.96
C PHE A 135 5.22 -11.43 -10.73
N VAL A 136 4.00 -11.95 -10.63
CA VAL A 136 3.08 -11.66 -9.52
C VAL A 136 3.68 -12.13 -8.19
N TRP A 137 4.23 -13.35 -8.12
CA TRP A 137 4.83 -13.85 -6.89
C TRP A 137 6.00 -12.96 -6.45
N LEU A 138 6.87 -12.59 -7.37
CA LEU A 138 8.01 -11.72 -7.08
C LEU A 138 7.54 -10.33 -6.62
N ALA A 139 6.53 -9.75 -7.26
CA ALA A 139 5.94 -8.48 -6.85
C ALA A 139 5.36 -8.55 -5.42
N LEU A 140 4.64 -9.63 -5.08
CA LEU A 140 4.10 -9.85 -3.74
C LEU A 140 5.20 -9.94 -2.67
N VAL A 141 6.35 -10.55 -2.96
CA VAL A 141 7.50 -10.58 -2.05
C VAL A 141 7.92 -9.17 -1.64
N TYR A 142 8.02 -8.23 -2.59
CA TYR A 142 8.44 -6.84 -2.29
C TYR A 142 7.36 -6.01 -1.63
N ILE A 143 6.10 -6.29 -1.92
CA ILE A 143 4.97 -5.71 -1.17
C ILE A 143 5.10 -6.11 0.31
N ILE A 144 5.34 -7.40 0.58
CA ILE A 144 5.50 -7.89 1.95
C ILE A 144 6.72 -7.22 2.62
N VAL A 145 7.87 -7.08 1.93
CA VAL A 145 9.05 -6.39 2.48
C VAL A 145 8.70 -4.94 2.86
N ALA A 146 8.20 -4.16 1.91
CA ALA A 146 7.95 -2.73 2.12
C ALA A 146 6.90 -2.50 3.22
N PHE A 147 5.82 -3.26 3.20
CA PHE A 147 4.71 -3.08 4.13
C PHE A 147 5.02 -3.59 5.53
N THR A 148 5.76 -4.70 5.65
CA THR A 148 6.22 -5.18 6.96
C THR A 148 7.15 -4.17 7.61
N ASP A 149 8.12 -3.63 6.87
CA ASP A 149 9.12 -2.70 7.41
C ASP A 149 8.50 -1.35 7.80
N VAL A 150 7.59 -0.78 6.99
CA VAL A 150 6.90 0.46 7.33
C VAL A 150 5.94 0.30 8.52
N THR A 151 5.34 -0.88 8.68
CA THR A 151 4.52 -1.19 9.85
C THR A 151 5.36 -1.31 11.10
N ALA A 152 6.46 -2.07 11.04
CA ALA A 152 7.40 -2.22 12.15
C ALA A 152 7.97 -0.86 12.60
N SER A 153 8.25 0.06 11.65
CA SER A 153 8.70 1.41 11.97
C SER A 153 7.67 2.23 12.76
N SER A 154 6.38 1.92 12.59
CA SER A 154 5.30 2.59 13.34
C SER A 154 5.19 2.14 14.80
N PHE A 155 5.83 1.01 15.16
CA PHE A 155 5.83 0.44 16.50
C PHE A 155 7.00 0.87 17.36
N LEU A 156 7.85 1.74 16.82
CA LEU A 156 9.10 2.15 17.46
C LEU A 156 9.15 3.64 17.73
N GLY A 157 9.98 4.00 18.71
CA GLY A 157 10.29 5.38 19.01
C GLY A 157 9.16 6.15 19.68
N ILE A 158 9.31 7.46 19.64
CA ILE A 158 8.39 8.40 20.28
C ILE A 158 8.08 9.56 19.33
N GLN A 159 6.87 10.07 19.46
CA GLN A 159 6.45 11.33 18.83
C GLN A 159 6.01 12.32 19.91
N THR A 160 6.52 13.53 19.85
CA THR A 160 6.05 14.63 20.69
C THR A 160 5.06 15.46 19.90
N LEU A 161 3.90 15.70 20.44
CA LEU A 161 2.87 16.57 19.89
C LEU A 161 3.18 18.04 20.25
N GLU A 162 2.46 18.97 19.61
CA GLU A 162 2.61 20.41 19.86
C GLU A 162 2.28 20.81 21.31
N ASN A 163 1.42 20.06 21.98
CA ASN A 163 1.08 20.22 23.39
C ASN A 163 2.04 19.52 24.36
N ASN A 164 3.22 19.09 23.89
CA ASN A 164 4.24 18.31 24.62
C ASN A 164 3.80 16.90 25.07
N GLU A 165 2.60 16.44 24.72
CA GLU A 165 2.23 15.04 24.93
C GLU A 165 3.07 14.11 24.05
N VAL A 166 3.33 12.91 24.56
CA VAL A 166 4.19 11.92 23.89
C VAL A 166 3.35 10.69 23.48
N ILE A 167 3.47 10.32 22.23
CA ILE A 167 2.93 9.06 21.72
C ILE A 167 4.10 8.10 21.51
N THR A 168 3.99 6.89 22.05
CA THR A 168 5.00 5.86 21.91
C THR A 168 4.63 4.86 20.82
N GLY A 169 5.60 4.43 20.02
CA GLY A 169 5.42 3.35 19.06
C GLY A 169 4.98 2.04 19.74
N GLY A 170 5.50 1.78 20.95
CA GLY A 170 5.06 0.63 21.76
C GLY A 170 3.58 0.63 22.11
N GLY A 171 2.97 1.82 22.32
CA GLY A 171 1.51 1.93 22.50
C GLY A 171 0.72 1.55 21.25
N ILE A 172 1.23 1.92 20.07
CA ILE A 172 0.63 1.52 18.80
C ILE A 172 0.80 0.02 18.56
N ALA A 173 1.94 -0.57 18.94
CA ALA A 173 2.18 -2.00 18.86
C ALA A 173 1.15 -2.79 19.70
N THR A 174 0.93 -2.39 20.96
CA THR A 174 -0.09 -3.00 21.83
C THR A 174 -1.49 -2.88 21.22
N SER A 175 -1.88 -1.70 20.79
CA SER A 175 -3.18 -1.47 20.15
C SER A 175 -3.38 -2.37 18.94
N SER A 176 -2.33 -2.49 18.10
CA SER A 176 -2.35 -3.31 16.89
C SER A 176 -2.43 -4.81 17.19
N LEU A 177 -1.73 -5.31 18.22
CA LEU A 177 -1.84 -6.71 18.64
C LEU A 177 -3.22 -7.04 19.19
N LEU A 178 -3.81 -6.14 19.99
CA LEU A 178 -5.19 -6.28 20.45
C LEU A 178 -6.17 -6.27 19.28
N TYR A 179 -5.95 -5.39 18.30
CA TYR A 179 -6.73 -5.37 17.07
C TYR A 179 -6.66 -6.70 16.31
N LEU A 180 -5.53 -7.42 16.32
CA LEU A 180 -5.43 -8.74 15.69
C LEU A 180 -6.21 -9.81 16.47
N ALA A 181 -6.30 -9.70 17.80
CA ALA A 181 -7.04 -10.63 18.64
C ALA A 181 -8.57 -10.45 18.54
N ILE A 182 -9.04 -9.22 18.41
CA ILE A 182 -10.48 -8.88 18.37
C ILE A 182 -11.22 -9.55 17.21
N PRO A 183 -10.76 -9.52 15.94
CA PRO A 183 -11.39 -10.24 14.83
C PRO A 183 -11.38 -11.77 14.99
N LEU A 184 -10.34 -12.33 15.61
CA LEU A 184 -10.31 -13.77 15.92
C LEU A 184 -11.47 -14.15 16.84
N LEU A 185 -11.68 -13.39 17.91
CA LEU A 185 -12.81 -13.59 18.82
C LEU A 185 -14.14 -13.37 18.10
N MET A 186 -14.25 -12.36 17.26
CA MET A 186 -15.44 -12.11 16.44
C MET A 186 -15.72 -13.30 15.52
N GLY A 187 -14.70 -13.85 14.84
CA GLY A 187 -14.84 -15.01 13.95
C GLY A 187 -15.33 -16.26 14.71
N LEU A 188 -14.77 -16.52 15.90
CA LEU A 188 -15.23 -17.60 16.78
C LEU A 188 -16.68 -17.40 17.23
N CYS A 189 -17.04 -16.18 17.67
CA CYS A 189 -18.41 -15.86 18.05
C CYS A 189 -19.39 -16.05 16.89
N LEU A 190 -19.07 -15.55 15.70
CA LEU A 190 -19.91 -15.72 14.49
C LEU A 190 -20.07 -17.19 14.10
N ARG A 191 -19.05 -18.01 14.29
CA ARG A 191 -19.07 -19.44 13.93
C ARG A 191 -19.82 -20.32 14.92
N TYR A 192 -19.63 -20.08 16.22
CA TYR A 192 -20.10 -20.98 17.28
C TYR A 192 -21.30 -20.45 18.06
N THR A 193 -21.72 -19.19 17.82
CA THR A 193 -22.92 -18.62 18.43
C THR A 193 -23.94 -18.22 17.35
N LYS A 194 -25.14 -17.85 17.76
CA LYS A 194 -26.19 -17.32 16.88
C LYS A 194 -26.07 -15.79 16.69
N LEU A 195 -24.90 -15.22 16.96
CA LEU A 195 -24.68 -13.78 16.87
C LEU A 195 -24.76 -13.34 15.40
N SER A 196 -25.65 -12.38 15.10
CA SER A 196 -25.70 -11.79 13.76
C SER A 196 -24.51 -10.86 13.52
N ILE A 197 -24.11 -10.68 12.26
CA ILE A 197 -22.98 -9.81 11.90
C ILE A 197 -23.19 -8.37 12.37
N ASN A 198 -24.42 -7.86 12.38
CA ASN A 198 -24.73 -6.51 12.84
C ASN A 198 -24.47 -6.36 14.35
N TRP A 199 -24.90 -7.33 15.16
CA TRP A 199 -24.61 -7.33 16.59
C TRP A 199 -23.12 -7.56 16.86
N ALA A 200 -22.47 -8.43 16.09
CA ALA A 200 -21.03 -8.60 16.19
C ALA A 200 -20.31 -7.27 15.91
N THR A 201 -20.68 -6.56 14.85
CA THR A 201 -20.10 -5.23 14.55
C THR A 201 -20.34 -4.24 15.69
N ALA A 202 -21.57 -4.17 16.22
CA ALA A 202 -21.91 -3.27 17.32
C ALA A 202 -21.11 -3.53 18.61
N ILE A 203 -20.67 -4.78 18.84
CA ILE A 203 -19.87 -5.17 20.01
C ILE A 203 -18.36 -4.99 19.72
N PHE A 204 -17.88 -5.53 18.61
CA PHE A 204 -16.44 -5.65 18.35
C PHE A 204 -15.82 -4.36 17.82
N LEU A 205 -16.56 -3.49 17.12
CA LEU A 205 -16.03 -2.21 16.66
C LEU A 205 -15.68 -1.24 17.80
N PRO A 206 -16.51 -1.07 18.87
CA PRO A 206 -16.11 -0.32 20.06
C PRO A 206 -14.89 -0.93 20.79
N LEU A 207 -14.73 -2.26 20.79
CA LEU A 207 -13.55 -2.92 21.37
C LEU A 207 -12.27 -2.57 20.62
N VAL A 208 -12.34 -2.37 19.29
CA VAL A 208 -11.22 -1.83 18.52
C VAL A 208 -10.88 -0.41 18.97
N GLY A 209 -11.87 0.44 19.21
CA GLY A 209 -11.65 1.77 19.80
C GLY A 209 -11.00 1.70 21.19
N LEU A 210 -11.48 0.77 22.04
CA LEU A 210 -10.91 0.52 23.37
C LEU A 210 -9.46 0.05 23.30
N SER A 211 -9.07 -0.74 22.28
CA SER A 211 -7.68 -1.19 22.12
C SER A 211 -6.71 -0.04 21.92
N ILE A 212 -7.14 1.07 21.29
CA ILE A 212 -6.33 2.29 21.12
C ILE A 212 -6.06 2.92 22.49
N TRP A 213 -7.09 3.03 23.30
CA TRP A 213 -6.98 3.59 24.65
C TRP A 213 -6.09 2.72 25.55
N VAL A 214 -6.28 1.38 25.55
CA VAL A 214 -5.45 0.43 26.32
C VAL A 214 -3.98 0.51 25.94
N GLY A 215 -3.67 0.65 24.64
CA GLY A 215 -2.29 0.77 24.15
C GLY A 215 -1.53 1.99 24.70
N GLN A 216 -2.23 3.06 25.06
CA GLN A 216 -1.57 4.24 25.68
C GLN A 216 -1.04 3.93 27.10
N PHE A 217 -1.66 2.99 27.83
CA PHE A 217 -1.28 2.64 29.20
C PHE A 217 -0.29 1.48 29.27
N PHE A 218 -0.28 0.60 28.27
CA PHE A 218 0.55 -0.62 28.27
C PHE A 218 1.39 -0.71 26.99
N PRO A 219 2.39 0.18 26.80
CA PRO A 219 3.21 0.18 25.60
C PRO A 219 4.16 -1.02 25.56
N LEU A 220 4.19 -1.74 24.43
CA LEU A 220 5.15 -2.80 24.13
C LEU A 220 6.29 -2.21 23.28
N ALA A 221 7.31 -1.71 23.95
CA ALA A 221 8.48 -1.15 23.30
C ALA A 221 9.53 -2.24 23.05
N ALA A 222 9.67 -2.69 21.81
CA ALA A 222 10.65 -3.74 21.46
C ALA A 222 12.08 -3.28 21.68
N GLU A 223 12.37 -1.99 21.50
CA GLU A 223 13.68 -1.39 21.76
C GLU A 223 14.13 -1.53 23.22
N ASP A 224 13.20 -1.70 24.15
CA ASP A 224 13.53 -1.88 25.57
C ASP A 224 14.23 -3.22 25.84
N LEU A 225 13.94 -4.25 25.04
CA LEU A 225 14.60 -5.56 25.10
C LEU A 225 16.08 -5.48 24.66
N PHE A 226 16.45 -4.45 23.91
CA PHE A 226 17.80 -4.25 23.39
C PHE A 226 18.60 -3.18 24.15
N GLY A 227 18.12 -2.82 25.34
CA GLY A 227 18.85 -1.97 26.28
C GLY A 227 18.54 -0.47 26.19
N MET A 228 17.43 -0.08 25.54
CA MET A 228 17.01 1.33 25.50
C MET A 228 16.84 1.96 26.90
N PRO A 229 16.19 1.29 27.88
CA PRO A 229 16.06 1.87 29.22
C PRO A 229 17.41 2.18 29.87
N ARG A 230 18.38 1.26 29.75
CA ARG A 230 19.73 1.44 30.28
C ARG A 230 20.46 2.59 29.60
N PHE A 231 20.39 2.64 28.25
CA PHE A 231 20.98 3.73 27.47
C PHE A 231 20.42 5.10 27.88
N VAL A 232 19.09 5.19 28.05
CA VAL A 232 18.41 6.44 28.44
C VAL A 232 18.74 6.84 29.89
N ALA A 233 18.91 5.88 30.80
CA ALA A 233 19.17 6.16 32.22
C ALA A 233 20.64 6.45 32.51
N GLU A 234 21.57 5.74 31.89
CA GLU A 234 23.00 5.81 32.25
C GLU A 234 23.82 6.71 31.30
N GLU A 235 23.57 6.65 29.99
CA GLU A 235 24.44 7.31 29.01
C GLU A 235 23.86 8.63 28.49
N LEU A 236 22.55 8.65 28.19
CA LEU A 236 21.92 9.80 27.57
C LEU A 236 21.98 11.11 28.37
N PRO A 237 21.93 11.13 29.74
CA PRO A 237 22.04 12.36 30.54
C PRO A 237 23.37 13.07 30.34
N GLU A 238 24.50 12.34 30.40
CA GLU A 238 25.83 12.88 30.19
C GLU A 238 25.99 13.45 28.77
N VAL A 239 25.57 12.69 27.77
CA VAL A 239 25.58 13.12 26.34
C VAL A 239 24.74 14.38 26.17
N ARG A 240 23.58 14.45 26.83
CA ARG A 240 22.69 15.61 26.77
C ARG A 240 23.35 16.85 27.36
N GLU A 241 23.97 16.74 28.54
CA GLU A 241 24.65 17.87 29.15
C GLU A 241 25.80 18.39 28.28
N ARG A 242 26.62 17.49 27.74
CA ARG A 242 27.73 17.86 26.84
C ARG A 242 27.20 18.52 25.55
N ALA A 243 26.15 18.01 24.95
CA ALA A 243 25.56 18.58 23.74
C ALA A 243 24.90 19.94 24.00
N LEU A 244 24.19 20.09 25.13
CA LEU A 244 23.56 21.37 25.50
C LEU A 244 24.57 22.44 25.90
N ALA A 245 25.76 22.08 26.40
CA ALA A 245 26.83 23.01 26.71
C ALA A 245 27.42 23.72 25.47
N ILE A 246 27.25 23.15 24.28
CA ILE A 246 27.69 23.74 22.99
C ILE A 246 26.74 24.85 22.53
N LEU A 247 25.48 24.82 22.98
CA LEU A 247 24.45 25.77 22.59
C LEU A 247 24.53 27.05 23.44
N THR A 248 24.18 28.18 22.84
CA THR A 248 23.93 29.40 23.60
C THR A 248 22.68 29.25 24.48
N PRO A 249 22.52 30.07 25.55
CA PRO A 249 21.34 30.01 26.41
C PRO A 249 20.01 30.10 25.63
N ASP A 250 19.94 30.96 24.60
CA ASP A 250 18.75 31.14 23.77
C ASP A 250 18.50 29.94 22.88
N GLN A 251 19.54 29.38 22.25
CA GLN A 251 19.45 28.16 21.44
C GLN A 251 19.03 26.96 22.30
N ARG A 252 19.55 26.86 23.50
CA ARG A 252 19.19 25.82 24.46
C ARG A 252 17.71 25.91 24.85
N ALA A 253 17.22 27.10 25.20
CA ALA A 253 15.82 27.32 25.54
C ALA A 253 14.89 26.97 24.36
N GLN A 254 15.26 27.37 23.14
CA GLN A 254 14.51 27.02 21.92
C GLN A 254 14.51 25.52 21.67
N PHE A 255 15.64 24.84 21.84
CA PHE A 255 15.72 23.39 21.67
C PHE A 255 14.88 22.64 22.71
N GLU A 256 14.98 23.00 23.99
CA GLU A 256 14.22 22.36 25.06
C GLU A 256 12.70 22.56 24.89
N ALA A 257 12.29 23.71 24.38
CA ALA A 257 10.88 23.95 24.03
C ALA A 257 10.37 23.05 22.87
N LYS A 258 11.24 22.82 21.86
CA LYS A 258 10.86 22.02 20.67
C LYS A 258 11.10 20.51 20.83
N ALA A 259 12.03 20.11 21.67
CA ALA A 259 12.44 18.71 21.89
C ALA A 259 12.57 18.38 23.38
N PRO A 260 11.47 18.47 24.18
CA PRO A 260 11.54 18.31 25.65
C PRO A 260 11.89 16.87 26.06
N HIS A 261 11.59 15.87 25.25
CA HIS A 261 11.85 14.48 25.60
C HIS A 261 13.33 14.10 25.40
N PRO A 262 13.99 13.43 26.39
CA PRO A 262 15.42 13.10 26.33
C PRO A 262 15.84 12.35 25.04
N ARG A 263 15.05 11.38 24.58
CA ARG A 263 15.33 10.60 23.35
C ARG A 263 15.34 11.44 22.07
N ARG A 264 14.89 12.70 22.12
CA ARG A 264 14.95 13.63 20.98
C ARG A 264 16.26 14.43 20.89
N LEU A 265 17.23 14.14 21.74
CA LEU A 265 18.54 14.81 21.72
C LEU A 265 19.19 14.76 20.32
N PHE A 266 19.09 13.61 19.63
CA PHE A 266 19.74 13.39 18.33
C PHE A 266 19.16 14.22 17.19
N VAL A 267 18.00 14.88 17.40
CA VAL A 267 17.45 15.85 16.44
C VAL A 267 18.36 17.10 16.31
N LEU A 268 19.24 17.37 17.28
CA LEU A 268 20.25 18.43 17.16
C LEU A 268 21.20 18.23 15.97
N ALA A 269 21.44 16.98 15.57
CA ALA A 269 22.24 16.66 14.39
C ALA A 269 21.48 16.82 13.07
N ASP A 270 20.16 17.05 13.10
CA ASP A 270 19.35 17.20 11.90
C ASP A 270 19.52 18.59 11.28
N LYS A 271 19.66 18.63 9.94
CA LYS A 271 19.79 19.87 9.17
C LYS A 271 18.66 20.87 9.43
N GLY A 272 17.44 20.37 9.71
CA GLY A 272 16.28 21.19 10.04
C GLY A 272 16.45 21.91 11.39
N MET A 273 16.78 21.18 12.43
CA MET A 273 17.00 21.75 13.77
C MET A 273 18.20 22.69 13.76
N ALA A 274 19.29 22.33 13.06
CA ALA A 274 20.47 23.18 12.91
C ALA A 274 20.15 24.55 12.27
N ARG A 275 19.24 24.58 11.27
CA ARG A 275 18.74 25.84 10.66
C ARG A 275 17.84 26.61 11.63
N THR A 276 16.93 25.92 12.30
CA THR A 276 16.00 26.55 13.26
C THR A 276 16.71 27.22 14.41
N LEU A 277 17.81 26.63 14.88
CA LEU A 277 18.64 27.16 15.97
C LEU A 277 19.75 28.07 15.45
N GLU A 278 19.86 28.29 14.13
CA GLU A 278 20.92 29.09 13.50
C GLU A 278 22.32 28.68 13.96
N LEU A 279 22.58 27.34 14.02
CA LEU A 279 23.86 26.81 14.48
C LEU A 279 25.02 27.20 13.57
N GLY A 280 26.10 27.73 14.15
CA GLY A 280 27.35 27.97 13.44
C GLY A 280 28.05 26.68 13.03
N ASP A 281 28.99 26.76 12.09
CA ASP A 281 29.67 25.56 11.56
C ASP A 281 30.57 24.92 12.65
N ASP A 282 31.17 25.70 13.54
CA ASP A 282 31.92 25.20 14.69
C ASP A 282 31.03 24.45 15.67
N GLN A 283 29.80 24.96 15.92
CA GLN A 283 28.84 24.27 16.78
C GLN A 283 28.35 22.96 16.13
N LYS A 284 28.12 22.93 14.83
CA LYS A 284 27.75 21.72 14.12
C LYS A 284 28.85 20.66 14.19
N ALA A 285 30.11 21.06 14.04
CA ALA A 285 31.25 20.15 14.16
C ALA A 285 31.36 19.57 15.58
N ALA A 286 31.29 20.43 16.60
CA ALA A 286 31.34 20.01 18.01
C ALA A 286 30.16 19.13 18.42
N LEU A 287 28.95 19.43 17.93
CA LEU A 287 27.76 18.58 18.13
C LEU A 287 27.91 17.23 17.46
N SER A 288 28.46 17.17 16.24
CA SER A 288 28.73 15.91 15.54
C SER A 288 29.70 15.06 16.36
N GLU A 289 30.78 15.61 16.87
CA GLU A 289 31.74 14.87 17.69
C GLU A 289 31.11 14.27 18.95
N VAL A 290 30.23 15.03 19.63
CA VAL A 290 29.55 14.57 20.86
C VAL A 290 28.45 13.55 20.57
N LEU A 291 27.74 13.69 19.45
CA LEU A 291 26.53 12.91 19.16
C LEU A 291 26.75 11.68 18.28
N ASP A 292 27.86 11.58 17.53
CA ASP A 292 28.03 10.52 16.51
C ASP A 292 27.98 9.12 17.11
N GLU A 293 28.79 8.82 18.14
CA GLU A 293 28.80 7.49 18.76
C GLU A 293 27.50 7.16 19.50
N PRO A 294 26.96 8.05 20.36
CA PRO A 294 25.67 7.81 21.02
C PRO A 294 24.50 7.68 20.04
N SER A 295 24.49 8.46 18.96
CA SER A 295 23.48 8.36 17.91
C SER A 295 23.54 7.01 17.20
N ARG A 296 24.77 6.55 16.90
CA ARG A 296 24.98 5.22 16.31
C ARG A 296 24.43 4.12 17.22
N LYS A 297 24.73 4.17 18.51
CA LYS A 297 24.23 3.21 19.50
C LYS A 297 22.70 3.23 19.60
N TYR A 298 22.10 4.42 19.70
CA TYR A 298 20.66 4.61 19.68
C TYR A 298 20.02 3.98 18.42
N ASN A 299 20.59 4.28 17.25
CA ASN A 299 20.07 3.76 15.97
C ASN A 299 20.20 2.23 15.88
N LEU A 300 21.24 1.62 16.44
CA LEU A 300 21.38 0.15 16.49
C LEU A 300 20.31 -0.48 17.36
N ILE A 301 20.03 0.06 18.55
CA ILE A 301 18.96 -0.41 19.43
C ILE A 301 17.59 -0.32 18.72
N MET A 302 17.33 0.81 18.08
CA MET A 302 16.09 0.99 17.30
C MET A 302 15.98 0.00 16.14
N ALA A 303 17.07 -0.28 15.44
CA ALA A 303 17.10 -1.22 14.34
C ALA A 303 16.88 -2.68 14.78
N ASP A 304 17.41 -3.06 15.94
CA ASP A 304 17.18 -4.40 16.51
C ASP A 304 15.72 -4.56 16.96
N GLY A 305 15.12 -3.52 17.56
CA GLY A 305 13.68 -3.47 17.82
C GLY A 305 12.84 -3.63 16.54
N GLN A 306 13.24 -2.95 15.46
CA GLN A 306 12.54 -3.08 14.16
C GLN A 306 12.68 -4.48 13.56
N ARG A 307 13.85 -5.11 13.67
CA ARG A 307 14.03 -6.51 13.25
C ARG A 307 13.11 -7.46 14.00
N LEU A 308 12.99 -7.29 15.31
CA LEU A 308 12.09 -8.11 16.12
C LEU A 308 10.65 -7.99 15.64
N TRP A 309 10.17 -6.76 15.41
CA TRP A 309 8.84 -6.53 14.87
C TRP A 309 8.66 -7.09 13.47
N ASN A 310 9.65 -6.95 12.59
CA ASN A 310 9.61 -7.54 11.25
C ASN A 310 9.45 -9.07 11.31
N VAL A 311 10.19 -9.74 12.18
CA VAL A 311 10.08 -11.20 12.38
C VAL A 311 8.71 -11.56 12.95
N ALA A 312 8.24 -10.86 13.98
CA ALA A 312 6.94 -11.11 14.60
C ALA A 312 5.78 -10.95 13.60
N LEU A 313 5.82 -9.90 12.78
CA LEU A 313 4.84 -9.65 11.72
C LEU A 313 4.84 -10.75 10.66
N LEU A 314 6.01 -11.22 10.23
CA LEU A 314 6.09 -12.33 9.25
C LEU A 314 5.59 -13.66 9.84
N LEU A 315 5.88 -13.94 11.10
CA LEU A 315 5.33 -15.13 11.79
C LEU A 315 3.80 -15.04 11.86
N TYR A 316 3.26 -13.87 12.19
CA TYR A 316 1.82 -13.62 12.11
C TYR A 316 1.29 -13.87 10.68
N CYS A 317 1.93 -13.35 9.63
CA CYS A 317 1.53 -13.56 8.24
C CYS A 317 1.52 -15.05 7.84
N ILE A 318 2.50 -15.84 8.33
CA ILE A 318 2.53 -17.30 8.13
C ILE A 318 1.28 -17.93 8.74
N ALA A 319 0.97 -17.62 10.02
CA ALA A 319 -0.19 -18.13 10.71
C ALA A 319 -1.51 -17.73 9.99
N ALA A 320 -1.63 -16.45 9.61
CA ALA A 320 -2.78 -15.92 8.90
C ALA A 320 -2.99 -16.55 7.51
N SER A 321 -1.89 -16.81 6.79
CA SER A 321 -1.94 -17.45 5.46
C SER A 321 -2.52 -18.86 5.50
N VAL A 322 -2.29 -19.63 6.56
CA VAL A 322 -2.77 -21.01 6.69
C VAL A 322 -4.11 -21.13 7.40
N ALA A 323 -4.51 -20.10 8.15
CA ALA A 323 -5.77 -20.06 8.88
C ALA A 323 -7.00 -20.10 7.94
N PRO A 324 -8.16 -20.65 8.36
CA PRO A 324 -9.40 -20.57 7.60
C PRO A 324 -9.84 -19.12 7.39
N MET A 325 -10.46 -18.81 6.24
CA MET A 325 -10.86 -17.43 5.89
C MET A 325 -11.88 -16.85 6.89
N TRP A 326 -12.83 -17.69 7.35
CA TRP A 326 -13.87 -17.30 8.30
C TRP A 326 -13.32 -16.89 9.67
N LEU A 327 -12.16 -17.42 10.07
CA LEU A 327 -11.59 -17.20 11.41
C LEU A 327 -10.95 -15.81 11.53
N LEU A 328 -10.21 -15.38 10.53
CA LEU A 328 -9.41 -14.15 10.57
C LEU A 328 -9.73 -13.19 9.42
N LEU A 329 -9.60 -13.62 8.18
CA LEU A 329 -9.66 -12.75 7.02
C LEU A 329 -11.00 -12.02 6.90
N GLN A 330 -12.14 -12.75 7.03
CA GLN A 330 -13.47 -12.16 6.89
C GLN A 330 -13.82 -11.20 8.02
N PRO A 331 -13.71 -11.57 9.32
CA PRO A 331 -14.03 -10.65 10.41
C PRO A 331 -13.10 -9.44 10.44
N ARG A 332 -11.81 -9.64 10.14
CA ARG A 332 -10.84 -8.56 10.15
C ARG A 332 -11.04 -7.59 9.01
N GLY A 333 -11.20 -8.08 7.76
CA GLY A 333 -11.51 -7.21 6.63
C GLY A 333 -12.81 -6.45 6.82
N HIS A 334 -13.80 -7.04 7.51
CA HIS A 334 -15.04 -6.36 7.86
C HIS A 334 -14.79 -5.20 8.84
N LEU A 335 -14.11 -5.44 9.96
CA LEU A 335 -13.78 -4.39 10.94
C LEU A 335 -12.84 -3.34 10.35
N GLY A 336 -11.86 -3.75 9.54
CA GLY A 336 -10.94 -2.85 8.82
C GLY A 336 -11.68 -1.91 7.86
N GLY A 337 -12.70 -2.42 7.15
CA GLY A 337 -13.56 -1.59 6.31
C GLY A 337 -14.26 -0.48 7.09
N TYR A 338 -14.80 -0.77 8.27
CA TYR A 338 -15.38 0.26 9.14
C TYR A 338 -14.34 1.27 9.63
N PHE A 339 -13.12 0.81 9.91
CA PHE A 339 -12.02 1.70 10.31
C PHE A 339 -11.67 2.69 9.19
N LEU A 340 -11.64 2.23 7.93
CA LEU A 340 -11.47 3.10 6.75
C LEU A 340 -12.62 4.10 6.60
N TYR A 341 -13.86 3.67 6.77
CA TYR A 341 -15.00 4.59 6.71
C TYR A 341 -14.93 5.65 7.82
N LEU A 342 -14.51 5.27 9.03
CA LEU A 342 -14.30 6.23 10.13
C LEU A 342 -13.17 7.21 9.84
N ALA A 343 -12.04 6.74 9.28
CA ALA A 343 -10.93 7.60 8.89
C ALA A 343 -11.34 8.59 7.79
N LEU A 344 -12.11 8.14 6.78
CA LEU A 344 -12.65 9.01 5.73
C LEU A 344 -13.66 10.02 6.30
N ALA A 345 -14.53 9.58 7.21
CA ALA A 345 -15.51 10.47 7.87
C ALA A 345 -14.78 11.51 8.73
N ALA A 346 -13.74 11.12 9.48
CA ALA A 346 -12.91 12.03 10.26
C ALA A 346 -12.23 13.07 9.35
N GLY A 347 -11.63 12.62 8.23
CA GLY A 347 -11.05 13.51 7.24
C GLY A 347 -12.07 14.48 6.65
N ALA A 348 -13.26 13.99 6.26
CA ALA A 348 -14.32 14.80 5.71
C ALA A 348 -14.83 15.85 6.73
N LEU A 349 -15.12 15.44 7.96
CA LEU A 349 -15.56 16.34 9.03
C LEU A 349 -14.48 17.39 9.37
N GLY A 350 -13.22 16.94 9.51
CA GLY A 350 -12.12 17.85 9.80
C GLY A 350 -11.89 18.90 8.72
N VAL A 351 -12.07 18.52 7.44
CA VAL A 351 -11.94 19.47 6.32
C VAL A 351 -13.16 20.42 6.26
N VAL A 352 -14.38 19.92 6.52
CA VAL A 352 -15.61 20.74 6.48
C VAL A 352 -15.64 21.74 7.63
N LEU A 353 -15.28 21.33 8.85
CA LEU A 353 -15.42 22.12 10.06
C LEU A 353 -14.12 22.86 10.43
N GLY A 354 -12.95 22.39 9.99
CA GLY A 354 -11.64 22.88 10.45
C GLY A 354 -11.17 24.18 9.81
N GLY A 355 -11.77 24.63 8.71
CA GLY A 355 -11.38 25.87 8.02
C GLY A 355 -9.93 25.87 7.48
N ASN A 356 -9.29 24.69 7.36
CA ASN A 356 -7.91 24.53 6.97
C ASN A 356 -7.63 25.11 5.58
N GLN A 357 -6.50 25.80 5.45
CA GLN A 357 -6.03 26.38 4.18
C GLN A 357 -4.95 25.49 3.56
N VAL A 358 -4.79 25.62 2.24
CA VAL A 358 -3.69 25.02 1.50
C VAL A 358 -2.47 25.92 1.64
N GLU A 359 -1.47 25.43 2.36
CA GLU A 359 -0.21 26.13 2.65
C GLU A 359 0.95 25.60 1.78
N TYR A 360 0.88 24.32 1.38
CA TYR A 360 1.93 23.68 0.58
C TYR A 360 1.88 24.12 -0.88
N PRO A 361 3.03 24.23 -1.59
CA PRO A 361 3.08 24.63 -3.00
C PRO A 361 2.24 23.72 -3.92
N ALA A 362 1.52 24.33 -4.86
CA ALA A 362 0.74 23.59 -5.84
C ALA A 362 1.62 22.78 -6.80
N PHE A 363 2.74 23.36 -7.22
CA PHE A 363 3.70 22.73 -8.13
C PHE A 363 5.13 23.14 -7.76
N ARG A 364 6.05 22.17 -7.71
CA ARG A 364 7.46 22.40 -7.33
C ARG A 364 8.43 22.29 -8.49
N GLY A 365 7.97 21.88 -9.67
CA GLY A 365 8.78 21.73 -10.88
C GLY A 365 8.70 20.33 -11.48
N PHE A 366 9.20 20.20 -12.71
CA PHE A 366 9.34 18.90 -13.38
C PHE A 366 10.53 18.10 -12.87
N GLU A 367 11.47 18.75 -12.22
CA GLU A 367 12.63 18.17 -11.57
C GLU A 367 12.81 18.82 -10.20
N VAL A 368 13.00 18.01 -9.19
CA VAL A 368 13.18 18.44 -7.79
C VAL A 368 14.46 17.84 -7.24
N THR A 369 15.29 18.64 -6.62
CA THR A 369 16.49 18.15 -5.94
C THR A 369 16.14 17.72 -4.52
N ASN A 370 16.43 16.48 -4.16
CA ASN A 370 16.23 15.99 -2.80
C ASN A 370 17.33 16.49 -1.84
N ALA A 371 17.17 16.19 -0.54
CA ALA A 371 18.13 16.61 0.49
C ALA A 371 19.55 16.01 0.30
N ALA A 372 19.68 14.92 -0.47
CA ALA A 372 20.95 14.29 -0.82
C ALA A 372 21.58 14.85 -2.12
N GLY A 373 20.98 15.89 -2.73
CA GLY A 373 21.48 16.50 -3.96
C GLY A 373 21.10 15.74 -5.26
N ALA A 374 20.32 14.66 -5.15
CA ALA A 374 19.90 13.91 -6.32
C ALA A 374 18.67 14.55 -7.01
N THR A 375 18.69 14.64 -8.34
CA THR A 375 17.57 15.14 -9.14
C THR A 375 16.52 14.07 -9.32
N ILE A 376 15.30 14.37 -8.88
CA ILE A 376 14.11 13.52 -8.96
C ILE A 376 13.18 14.12 -10.01
N PRO A 377 13.03 13.51 -11.20
CA PRO A 377 12.11 14.00 -12.22
C PRO A 377 10.67 13.59 -11.91
N LEU A 378 9.72 14.43 -12.29
CA LEU A 378 8.29 14.14 -12.16
C LEU A 378 7.89 12.91 -12.99
N PHE A 379 8.38 12.79 -14.22
CA PHE A 379 8.18 11.61 -15.06
C PHE A 379 9.37 10.65 -14.97
N PRO A 380 9.16 9.36 -14.72
CA PRO A 380 7.90 8.65 -14.47
C PRO A 380 7.50 8.57 -12.98
N LEU A 381 8.26 9.24 -12.08
CA LEU A 381 8.20 8.95 -10.64
C LEU A 381 6.86 9.33 -9.99
N LEU A 382 6.19 10.40 -10.41
CA LEU A 382 4.85 10.74 -9.92
C LEU A 382 3.90 9.54 -10.05
N PHE A 383 3.93 8.88 -11.19
CA PHE A 383 2.99 7.80 -11.52
C PHE A 383 3.23 6.55 -10.69
N ILE A 384 4.49 6.16 -10.47
CA ILE A 384 4.82 4.99 -9.65
C ILE A 384 4.73 5.29 -8.15
N THR A 385 4.98 6.53 -7.71
CA THR A 385 4.87 6.92 -6.30
C THR A 385 3.43 6.85 -5.83
N ILE A 386 2.47 7.33 -6.65
CA ILE A 386 1.02 7.17 -6.39
C ILE A 386 0.53 5.96 -7.21
N ALA A 387 0.97 4.78 -6.85
CA ALA A 387 0.50 3.57 -7.51
C ALA A 387 -0.93 3.22 -7.08
N CYS A 388 -1.15 2.89 -5.80
CA CYS A 388 -2.43 2.38 -5.33
C CYS A 388 -3.55 3.41 -5.42
N GLY A 389 -3.36 4.65 -4.95
CA GLY A 389 -4.39 5.69 -4.97
C GLY A 389 -4.88 6.13 -6.36
N ALA A 390 -4.22 5.70 -7.45
CA ALA A 390 -4.60 6.01 -8.82
C ALA A 390 -4.89 4.75 -9.66
N CYS A 391 -4.03 3.75 -9.62
CA CYS A 391 -4.22 2.46 -10.29
C CYS A 391 -3.24 1.43 -9.72
N SER A 392 -3.73 0.31 -9.22
CA SER A 392 -2.93 -0.74 -8.58
C SER A 392 -3.15 -2.09 -9.24
N GLY A 393 -2.08 -2.74 -9.69
CA GLY A 393 -2.14 -4.10 -10.22
C GLY A 393 -2.51 -5.13 -9.18
N PHE A 394 -2.15 -4.87 -7.91
CA PHE A 394 -2.48 -5.74 -6.79
C PHE A 394 -4.01 -5.92 -6.61
N HIS A 395 -4.81 -4.91 -6.95
CA HIS A 395 -6.27 -5.00 -6.88
C HIS A 395 -6.83 -6.14 -7.73
N SER A 396 -6.25 -6.41 -8.92
CA SER A 396 -6.69 -7.51 -9.77
C SER A 396 -6.49 -8.89 -9.14
N ILE A 397 -5.44 -9.02 -8.32
CA ILE A 397 -5.14 -10.27 -7.61
C ILE A 397 -6.15 -10.47 -6.48
N ILE A 398 -6.49 -9.41 -5.74
CA ILE A 398 -7.55 -9.43 -4.71
C ILE A 398 -8.90 -9.71 -5.37
N ALA A 399 -9.25 -8.96 -6.42
CA ALA A 399 -10.51 -9.09 -7.13
C ALA A 399 -10.73 -10.51 -7.64
N SER A 400 -9.70 -11.14 -8.23
CA SER A 400 -9.79 -12.49 -8.79
C SER A 400 -9.53 -13.62 -7.78
N GLY A 401 -8.76 -13.34 -6.72
CA GLY A 401 -8.38 -14.35 -5.73
C GLY A 401 -9.41 -14.59 -4.64
N THR A 402 -10.08 -13.53 -4.19
CA THR A 402 -11.00 -13.57 -3.04
C THR A 402 -12.37 -12.98 -3.35
N THR A 403 -12.43 -11.79 -3.96
CA THR A 403 -13.68 -11.04 -4.14
C THR A 403 -14.64 -11.68 -5.12
N SER A 404 -14.13 -12.19 -6.24
CA SER A 404 -14.94 -12.88 -7.27
C SER A 404 -15.64 -14.15 -6.75
N LYS A 405 -15.06 -14.80 -5.73
CA LYS A 405 -15.61 -15.98 -5.06
C LYS A 405 -16.69 -15.64 -4.02
N GLN A 406 -16.92 -14.38 -3.77
CA GLN A 406 -17.88 -13.88 -2.80
C GLN A 406 -18.95 -12.98 -3.44
N LEU A 407 -18.76 -12.56 -4.69
CA LEU A 407 -19.68 -11.68 -5.40
C LEU A 407 -20.99 -12.40 -5.72
N ARG A 408 -22.08 -11.91 -5.18
CA ARG A 408 -23.41 -12.54 -5.27
C ARG A 408 -24.13 -12.26 -6.59
N CYS A 409 -23.93 -11.07 -7.16
CA CYS A 409 -24.61 -10.61 -8.35
C CYS A 409 -23.61 -9.92 -9.29
N GLU A 410 -23.68 -10.19 -10.61
CA GLU A 410 -22.72 -9.65 -11.58
C GLU A 410 -22.73 -8.10 -11.64
N PRO A 411 -23.87 -7.38 -11.60
CA PRO A 411 -23.93 -5.92 -11.55
C PRO A 411 -23.21 -5.28 -10.37
N ASP A 412 -23.06 -6.01 -9.25
CA ASP A 412 -22.32 -5.54 -8.07
C ASP A 412 -20.83 -5.31 -8.36
N ALA A 413 -20.30 -5.89 -9.46
CA ALA A 413 -18.94 -5.63 -9.91
C ALA A 413 -18.68 -4.13 -10.19
N ARG A 414 -19.72 -3.35 -10.50
CA ARG A 414 -19.60 -1.88 -10.61
C ARG A 414 -19.34 -1.24 -9.24
N LEU A 415 -20.10 -1.64 -8.21
CA LEU A 415 -19.93 -1.10 -6.87
C LEU A 415 -18.60 -1.56 -6.27
N ILE A 416 -18.32 -2.85 -6.37
CA ILE A 416 -17.16 -3.48 -5.73
C ILE A 416 -15.86 -3.17 -6.49
N GLY A 417 -15.81 -3.32 -7.81
CA GLY A 417 -14.60 -3.02 -8.59
C GLY A 417 -14.39 -1.52 -8.77
N TYR A 418 -15.29 -0.87 -9.52
CA TYR A 418 -15.13 0.55 -9.83
C TYR A 418 -15.32 1.46 -8.62
N GLY A 419 -16.35 1.20 -7.80
CA GLY A 419 -16.70 2.03 -6.64
C GLY A 419 -15.63 2.02 -5.56
N SER A 420 -15.05 0.85 -5.22
CA SER A 420 -13.98 0.75 -4.22
C SER A 420 -12.72 1.52 -4.64
N MET A 421 -12.35 1.48 -5.93
CA MET A 421 -11.21 2.24 -6.43
C MET A 421 -11.42 3.75 -6.25
N LEU A 422 -12.64 4.25 -6.48
CA LEU A 422 -12.94 5.66 -6.27
C LEU A 422 -12.97 6.04 -4.78
N LEU A 423 -13.39 5.12 -3.89
CA LEU A 423 -13.28 5.30 -2.45
C LEU A 423 -11.83 5.34 -2.01
N GLU A 424 -10.97 4.50 -2.59
CA GLU A 424 -9.54 4.52 -2.32
C GLU A 424 -8.89 5.83 -2.79
N ALA A 425 -9.31 6.36 -3.94
CA ALA A 425 -8.90 7.69 -4.39
C ALA A 425 -9.28 8.78 -3.37
N MET A 426 -10.41 8.66 -2.68
CA MET A 426 -10.75 9.59 -1.58
C MET A 426 -9.80 9.45 -0.39
N VAL A 427 -9.38 8.23 -0.02
CA VAL A 427 -8.33 8.03 1.00
C VAL A 427 -7.04 8.72 0.57
N ALA A 428 -6.65 8.57 -0.70
CA ALA A 428 -5.47 9.21 -1.26
C ALA A 428 -5.55 10.74 -1.22
N ILE A 429 -6.73 11.32 -1.49
CA ILE A 429 -6.97 12.77 -1.40
C ILE A 429 -6.89 13.25 0.05
N VAL A 430 -7.51 12.54 1.01
CA VAL A 430 -7.39 12.87 2.44
C VAL A 430 -5.94 12.80 2.91
N SER A 431 -5.20 11.80 2.46
CA SER A 431 -3.76 11.67 2.75
C SER A 431 -2.94 12.82 2.15
N LEU A 432 -3.26 13.23 0.94
CA LEU A 432 -2.65 14.40 0.30
C LEU A 432 -2.97 15.69 1.07
N CYS A 433 -4.19 15.84 1.61
CA CYS A 433 -4.58 16.97 2.44
C CYS A 433 -3.68 17.11 3.68
N CYS A 434 -3.18 16.01 4.25
CA CYS A 434 -2.25 16.04 5.37
C CYS A 434 -0.93 16.76 5.03
N VAL A 435 -0.50 16.75 3.76
CA VAL A 435 0.66 17.53 3.28
C VAL A 435 0.24 18.93 2.88
N MET A 436 -0.92 19.08 2.22
CA MET A 436 -1.39 20.37 1.70
C MET A 436 -1.54 21.44 2.78
N MET A 437 -1.85 21.04 4.02
CA MET A 437 -2.01 21.95 5.15
C MET A 437 -0.70 22.30 5.86
N LEU A 438 0.43 21.70 5.45
CA LEU A 438 1.73 22.00 6.04
C LEU A 438 2.43 23.15 5.29
N ARG A 439 3.11 23.99 6.07
CA ARG A 439 4.01 24.98 5.48
C ARG A 439 5.30 24.30 5.03
N PRO A 440 5.95 24.77 3.95
CA PRO A 440 7.19 24.18 3.45
C PRO A 440 8.35 24.18 4.49
N ASP A 441 8.33 25.12 5.42
CA ASP A 441 9.30 25.28 6.50
C ASP A 441 8.93 24.52 7.78
N SER A 442 7.87 23.71 7.76
CA SER A 442 7.41 22.92 8.90
C SER A 442 8.49 21.95 9.39
N ASP A 443 8.66 21.85 10.71
CA ASP A 443 9.58 20.89 11.36
C ASP A 443 9.29 19.43 10.98
N LEU A 444 8.04 19.12 10.59
CA LEU A 444 7.63 17.80 10.11
C LEU A 444 8.25 17.43 8.76
N LEU A 445 8.71 18.42 8.00
CA LEU A 445 9.35 18.27 6.68
C LEU A 445 10.86 18.55 6.73
N ALA A 446 11.36 19.07 7.85
CA ALA A 446 12.73 19.59 7.99
C ALA A 446 13.82 18.51 7.90
N GLY A 447 13.51 17.24 8.21
CA GLY A 447 14.45 16.11 8.13
C GLY A 447 14.77 15.64 6.69
N GLY A 448 14.24 16.32 5.66
CA GLY A 448 14.52 16.03 4.25
C GLY A 448 13.84 14.78 3.68
N GLN A 449 13.25 13.95 4.52
CA GLN A 449 12.40 12.81 4.13
C GLN A 449 11.21 12.73 5.07
N PRO A 450 9.99 13.00 4.58
CA PRO A 450 8.79 12.91 5.41
C PRO A 450 8.54 11.45 5.79
N LYS A 451 8.06 11.23 7.01
CA LYS A 451 7.55 9.93 7.46
C LYS A 451 6.04 9.86 7.22
N PRO A 452 5.58 9.23 6.13
CA PRO A 452 4.18 9.33 5.70
C PRO A 452 3.16 8.82 6.71
N ASN A 453 3.49 7.74 7.45
CA ASN A 453 2.66 7.21 8.52
C ASN A 453 2.41 8.25 9.62
N PHE A 454 3.43 9.02 9.98
CA PHE A 454 3.33 10.07 11.00
C PHE A 454 2.64 11.34 10.48
N LEU A 455 2.91 11.74 9.25
CA LEU A 455 2.21 12.87 8.63
C LEU A 455 0.72 12.58 8.48
N TYR A 456 0.36 11.38 8.03
CA TYR A 456 -1.02 10.94 7.96
C TYR A 456 -1.70 10.97 9.33
N SER A 457 -1.06 10.38 10.35
CA SER A 457 -1.65 10.30 11.67
C SER A 457 -1.85 11.67 12.32
N ARG A 458 -0.90 12.59 12.14
CA ARG A 458 -1.05 13.98 12.60
C ARG A 458 -2.14 14.73 11.87
N GLY A 459 -2.25 14.55 10.55
CA GLY A 459 -3.35 15.11 9.77
C GLY A 459 -4.71 14.61 10.24
N ILE A 460 -4.87 13.30 10.41
CA ILE A 460 -6.11 12.70 10.95
C ILE A 460 -6.36 13.18 12.39
N GLY A 461 -5.33 13.27 13.22
CA GLY A 461 -5.42 13.80 14.57
C GLY A 461 -5.91 15.25 14.60
N SER A 462 -5.39 16.10 13.71
CA SER A 462 -5.85 17.49 13.54
C SER A 462 -7.32 17.54 13.10
N PHE A 463 -7.73 16.70 12.14
CA PHE A 463 -9.12 16.63 11.70
C PHE A 463 -10.08 16.19 12.81
N LEU A 464 -9.69 15.20 13.63
CA LEU A 464 -10.47 14.76 14.78
C LEU A 464 -10.48 15.79 15.92
N GLY A 465 -9.41 16.57 16.06
CA GLY A 465 -9.30 17.66 17.04
C GLY A 465 -10.39 18.73 16.87
N VAL A 466 -10.83 18.97 15.63
CA VAL A 466 -11.92 19.93 15.33
C VAL A 466 -13.25 19.54 16.02
N ILE A 467 -13.48 18.25 16.22
CA ILE A 467 -14.68 17.73 16.93
C ILE A 467 -14.40 17.42 18.41
N GLY A 468 -13.29 17.91 18.96
CA GLY A 468 -12.95 17.80 20.38
C GLY A 468 -12.27 16.49 20.80
N VAL A 469 -11.78 15.66 19.86
CA VAL A 469 -10.99 14.47 20.19
C VAL A 469 -9.59 14.91 20.66
N PRO A 470 -9.11 14.42 21.82
CA PRO A 470 -7.74 14.72 22.29
C PRO A 470 -6.69 14.35 21.25
N ALA A 471 -5.66 15.20 21.11
CA ALA A 471 -4.63 15.04 20.07
C ALA A 471 -3.93 13.67 20.14
N THR A 472 -3.62 13.17 21.34
CA THR A 472 -3.01 11.85 21.55
C THR A 472 -3.89 10.71 21.01
N LEU A 473 -5.20 10.74 21.30
CA LEU A 473 -6.13 9.74 20.79
C LEU A 473 -6.33 9.86 19.28
N GLY A 474 -6.43 11.08 18.76
CA GLY A 474 -6.60 11.33 17.33
C GLY A 474 -5.40 10.85 16.50
N VAL A 475 -4.18 11.15 16.95
CA VAL A 475 -2.95 10.69 16.26
C VAL A 475 -2.76 9.18 16.43
N SER A 476 -3.05 8.63 17.61
CA SER A 476 -3.00 7.17 17.83
C SER A 476 -4.03 6.44 16.95
N PHE A 477 -5.23 7.01 16.79
CA PHE A 477 -6.22 6.50 15.85
C PHE A 477 -5.67 6.48 14.41
N GLY A 478 -5.05 7.57 13.97
CA GLY A 478 -4.45 7.68 12.64
C GLY A 478 -3.33 6.66 12.39
N LEU A 479 -2.43 6.46 13.39
CA LEU A 479 -1.38 5.45 13.32
C LEU A 479 -1.95 4.03 13.31
N MET A 480 -2.94 3.76 14.16
CA MET A 480 -3.57 2.46 14.19
C MET A 480 -4.38 2.19 12.91
N ALA A 481 -5.06 3.19 12.35
CA ALA A 481 -5.72 3.07 11.06
C ALA A 481 -4.71 2.67 9.98
N PHE A 482 -3.58 3.36 9.91
CA PHE A 482 -2.51 3.04 8.98
C PHE A 482 -2.01 1.59 9.15
N THR A 483 -1.65 1.17 10.36
CA THR A 483 -1.15 -0.18 10.61
C THR A 483 -2.19 -1.25 10.33
N THR A 484 -3.47 -1.00 10.66
CA THR A 484 -4.60 -1.89 10.37
C THR A 484 -4.72 -2.18 8.87
N PHE A 485 -4.67 -1.13 8.04
CA PHE A 485 -4.76 -1.27 6.58
C PHE A 485 -3.59 -2.09 6.02
N VAL A 486 -2.39 -1.89 6.56
CA VAL A 486 -1.22 -2.66 6.16
C VAL A 486 -1.34 -4.13 6.55
N TYR A 487 -1.85 -4.43 7.75
CA TYR A 487 -2.09 -5.81 8.17
C TYR A 487 -3.05 -6.56 7.26
N ASP A 488 -4.17 -5.92 6.87
CA ASP A 488 -5.15 -6.53 5.97
C ASP A 488 -4.49 -6.93 4.66
N THR A 489 -3.64 -6.05 4.13
CA THR A 489 -2.91 -6.33 2.88
C THR A 489 -1.84 -7.40 3.06
N LEU A 490 -1.06 -7.40 4.14
CA LEU A 490 -0.02 -8.39 4.40
C LEU A 490 -0.56 -9.82 4.46
N ASP A 491 -1.71 -10.03 5.12
CA ASP A 491 -2.35 -11.34 5.17
C ASP A 491 -2.80 -11.82 3.80
N VAL A 492 -3.44 -10.92 3.05
CA VAL A 492 -3.90 -11.23 1.70
C VAL A 492 -2.70 -11.51 0.80
N CYS A 493 -1.63 -10.68 0.84
CA CYS A 493 -0.39 -10.88 0.08
C CYS A 493 0.24 -12.24 0.35
N THR A 494 0.40 -12.61 1.63
CA THR A 494 1.06 -13.87 2.00
C THR A 494 0.21 -15.07 1.58
N ARG A 495 -1.12 -15.00 1.73
CA ARG A 495 -2.04 -16.04 1.27
C ARG A 495 -2.06 -16.18 -0.25
N LEU A 496 -2.13 -15.06 -0.97
CA LEU A 496 -2.13 -15.07 -2.44
C LEU A 496 -0.77 -15.52 -2.99
N GLY A 497 0.34 -15.07 -2.40
CA GLY A 497 1.67 -15.53 -2.77
C GLY A 497 1.83 -17.04 -2.63
N ARG A 498 1.26 -17.62 -1.55
CA ARG A 498 1.17 -19.07 -1.40
C ARG A 498 0.38 -19.71 -2.54
N TYR A 499 -0.82 -19.22 -2.86
CA TYR A 499 -1.65 -19.77 -3.93
C TYR A 499 -0.93 -19.72 -5.28
N ILE A 500 -0.32 -18.59 -5.60
CA ILE A 500 0.42 -18.38 -6.84
C ILE A 500 1.62 -19.32 -6.92
N LEU A 501 2.35 -19.51 -5.83
CA LEU A 501 3.48 -20.42 -5.80
C LEU A 501 3.04 -21.89 -5.89
N GLN A 502 1.91 -22.26 -5.28
CA GLN A 502 1.28 -23.58 -5.45
C GLN A 502 0.87 -23.81 -6.91
N GLU A 503 0.29 -22.80 -7.56
CA GLU A 503 -0.12 -22.87 -8.97
C GLU A 503 1.10 -22.98 -9.91
N LEU A 504 2.18 -22.25 -9.60
CA LEU A 504 3.43 -22.26 -10.37
C LEU A 504 4.18 -23.60 -10.26
N THR A 505 4.22 -24.20 -9.04
CA THR A 505 4.98 -25.42 -8.75
C THR A 505 4.18 -26.70 -8.84
N GLY A 506 2.85 -26.62 -8.75
CA GLY A 506 1.96 -27.77 -8.65
C GLY A 506 1.91 -28.40 -7.24
N TRP A 507 2.49 -27.77 -6.22
CA TRP A 507 2.55 -28.30 -4.85
C TRP A 507 1.26 -28.00 -4.07
N THR A 508 0.19 -28.75 -4.32
CA THR A 508 -1.14 -28.49 -3.77
C THR A 508 -1.48 -29.21 -2.46
N GLY A 509 -0.69 -30.22 -2.06
CA GLY A 509 -0.93 -30.99 -0.84
C GLY A 509 -0.70 -30.22 0.48
N PRO A 510 -0.99 -30.83 1.66
CA PRO A 510 -0.76 -30.17 2.95
C PRO A 510 0.68 -29.71 3.15
N THR A 511 1.66 -30.54 2.82
CA THR A 511 3.10 -30.17 2.85
C THR A 511 3.39 -29.01 1.90
N GLY A 512 2.85 -29.06 0.68
CA GLY A 512 2.99 -27.98 -0.30
C GLY A 512 2.42 -26.65 0.23
N LYS A 513 1.31 -26.68 0.94
CA LYS A 513 0.72 -25.50 1.58
C LYS A 513 1.70 -24.83 2.55
N PHE A 514 2.35 -25.60 3.43
CA PHE A 514 3.30 -25.05 4.41
C PHE A 514 4.61 -24.59 3.74
N VAL A 515 5.15 -25.37 2.82
CA VAL A 515 6.39 -25.02 2.10
C VAL A 515 6.22 -23.74 1.29
N THR A 516 5.14 -23.62 0.53
CA THR A 516 4.90 -22.42 -0.29
C THR A 516 4.60 -21.18 0.58
N THR A 517 3.95 -21.35 1.75
CA THR A 517 3.81 -20.27 2.73
C THR A 517 5.17 -19.86 3.30
N ALA A 518 5.98 -20.83 3.71
CA ALA A 518 7.32 -20.57 4.26
C ALA A 518 8.23 -19.88 3.24
N LEU A 519 8.17 -20.26 1.97
CA LEU A 519 8.91 -19.57 0.91
C LEU A 519 8.41 -18.15 0.67
N THR A 520 7.07 -17.95 0.64
CA THR A 520 6.48 -16.64 0.41
C THR A 520 6.78 -15.64 1.54
N ALA A 521 6.87 -16.10 2.80
CA ALA A 521 7.24 -15.25 3.93
C ALA A 521 8.76 -15.23 4.19
N GLY A 522 9.46 -16.31 3.91
CA GLY A 522 10.90 -16.45 4.15
C GLY A 522 11.76 -15.62 3.20
N PHE A 523 11.35 -15.48 1.94
CA PHE A 523 12.06 -14.62 0.99
C PHE A 523 12.07 -13.15 1.44
N PRO A 524 10.93 -12.51 1.83
CA PRO A 524 10.92 -11.20 2.45
C PRO A 524 11.82 -11.08 3.68
N LEU A 525 11.88 -12.14 4.52
CA LEU A 525 12.69 -12.13 5.73
C LEU A 525 14.16 -11.87 5.44
N LEU A 526 14.71 -12.42 4.34
CA LEU A 526 16.11 -12.21 3.95
C LEU A 526 16.41 -10.71 3.74
N PHE A 527 15.49 -9.96 3.15
CA PHE A 527 15.64 -8.50 2.97
C PHE A 527 15.38 -7.72 4.25
N LEU A 528 14.50 -8.20 5.11
CA LEU A 528 14.13 -7.53 6.37
C LEU A 528 15.17 -7.72 7.48
N ILE A 529 15.99 -8.76 7.42
CA ILE A 529 17.14 -8.94 8.32
C ILE A 529 18.33 -8.09 7.87
N TRP A 530 18.50 -7.86 6.55
CA TRP A 530 19.57 -7.03 6.01
C TRP A 530 19.43 -5.58 6.49
N GLN A 531 20.54 -4.98 6.93
CA GLN A 531 20.57 -3.60 7.43
C GLN A 531 21.43 -2.74 6.51
N PRO A 532 20.83 -2.00 5.57
CA PRO A 532 21.55 -1.06 4.74
C PRO A 532 22.00 0.13 5.59
N VAL A 533 23.29 0.47 5.54
CA VAL A 533 23.85 1.67 6.15
C VAL A 533 24.29 2.64 5.06
N ASP A 534 24.26 3.92 5.35
CA ASP A 534 24.82 4.96 4.48
C ASP A 534 26.33 5.11 4.74
N GLU A 535 26.99 6.01 4.00
CA GLU A 535 28.41 6.28 4.12
C GLU A 535 28.80 6.85 5.50
N SER A 536 27.84 7.45 6.21
CA SER A 536 28.01 7.96 7.57
C SER A 536 27.64 6.95 8.66
N GLY A 537 27.35 5.68 8.29
CA GLY A 537 26.98 4.62 9.24
C GLY A 537 25.52 4.73 9.74
N ARG A 538 24.69 5.61 9.17
CA ARG A 538 23.27 5.70 9.51
C ARG A 538 22.49 4.59 8.81
N ILE A 539 21.52 4.03 9.53
CA ILE A 539 20.67 2.99 9.00
C ILE A 539 19.64 3.60 8.04
N LYS A 540 19.62 3.09 6.80
CA LYS A 540 18.60 3.47 5.81
C LYS A 540 17.30 2.71 6.08
N GLU A 541 16.16 3.39 5.99
CA GLU A 541 14.86 2.75 6.09
C GLU A 541 14.63 1.85 4.86
N ARG A 542 14.50 0.55 5.08
CA ARG A 542 14.38 -0.47 4.01
C ARG A 542 13.14 -0.27 3.18
N TRP A 543 11.99 0.03 3.81
CA TRP A 543 10.73 0.25 3.08
C TRP A 543 10.87 1.33 2.00
N LEU A 544 11.67 2.38 2.28
CA LEU A 544 11.88 3.46 1.32
C LEU A 544 12.74 3.02 0.12
N LEU A 545 13.74 2.16 0.35
CA LEU A 545 14.55 1.59 -0.74
C LEU A 545 13.72 0.73 -1.69
N PHE A 546 12.72 0.03 -1.17
CA PHE A 546 11.84 -0.83 -1.96
C PHE A 546 10.58 -0.11 -2.48
N TRP A 547 10.30 1.14 -2.03
CA TRP A 547 9.07 1.84 -2.40
C TRP A 547 8.94 2.09 -3.91
N ASP A 548 9.98 2.60 -4.54
CA ASP A 548 9.97 2.86 -5.99
C ASP A 548 9.87 1.56 -6.79
N LEU A 549 10.54 0.51 -6.32
CA LEU A 549 10.43 -0.82 -6.92
C LEU A 549 9.02 -1.39 -6.77
N PHE A 550 8.42 -1.26 -5.58
CA PHE A 550 7.02 -1.62 -5.32
C PHE A 550 6.08 -0.87 -6.25
N GLY A 551 6.20 0.45 -6.33
CA GLY A 551 5.37 1.27 -7.18
C GLY A 551 5.47 0.89 -8.66
N ALA A 552 6.69 0.73 -9.18
CA ALA A 552 6.93 0.36 -10.58
C ALA A 552 6.41 -1.05 -10.89
N SER A 553 6.66 -2.03 -10.01
CA SER A 553 6.19 -3.41 -10.22
C SER A 553 4.68 -3.53 -10.09
N ASN A 554 4.06 -2.82 -9.15
CA ASN A 554 2.61 -2.81 -8.95
C ASN A 554 1.88 -2.19 -10.16
N GLN A 555 2.42 -1.12 -10.72
CA GLN A 555 1.85 -0.52 -11.93
C GLN A 555 2.11 -1.35 -13.19
N LEU A 556 3.28 -2.01 -13.29
CA LEU A 556 3.52 -2.96 -14.37
C LEU A 556 2.55 -4.15 -14.29
N LEU A 557 2.23 -4.62 -13.10
CA LEU A 557 1.20 -5.64 -12.88
C LEU A 557 -0.17 -5.16 -13.38
N ALA A 558 -0.54 -3.90 -13.12
CA ALA A 558 -1.78 -3.32 -13.67
C ALA A 558 -1.77 -3.31 -15.21
N ALA A 559 -0.65 -2.92 -15.81
CA ALA A 559 -0.48 -2.96 -17.26
C ALA A 559 -0.62 -4.38 -17.82
N LEU A 560 0.01 -5.37 -17.20
CA LEU A 560 -0.04 -6.77 -17.63
C LEU A 560 -1.45 -7.38 -17.44
N THR A 561 -2.16 -7.00 -16.38
CA THR A 561 -3.57 -7.36 -16.19
C THR A 561 -4.45 -6.74 -17.27
N LEU A 562 -4.30 -5.42 -17.51
CA LEU A 562 -5.03 -4.74 -18.59
C LEU A 562 -4.71 -5.34 -19.96
N LEU A 563 -3.49 -5.80 -20.20
CA LEU A 563 -3.10 -6.50 -21.41
C LEU A 563 -3.93 -7.79 -21.59
N GLY A 564 -3.97 -8.65 -20.55
CA GLY A 564 -4.76 -9.88 -20.56
C GLY A 564 -6.26 -9.61 -20.75
N VAL A 565 -6.80 -8.63 -20.02
CA VAL A 565 -8.19 -8.18 -20.13
C VAL A 565 -8.49 -7.62 -21.53
N THR A 566 -7.59 -6.81 -22.09
CA THR A 566 -7.76 -6.24 -23.45
C THR A 566 -7.81 -7.34 -24.49
N VAL A 567 -6.93 -8.34 -24.41
CA VAL A 567 -6.93 -9.49 -25.32
C VAL A 567 -8.22 -10.29 -25.17
N TRP A 568 -8.67 -10.56 -23.93
CA TRP A 568 -9.93 -11.26 -23.66
C TRP A 568 -11.15 -10.51 -24.23
N LEU A 569 -11.27 -9.21 -23.94
CA LEU A 569 -12.40 -8.39 -24.42
C LEU A 569 -12.38 -8.24 -25.94
N TRP A 570 -11.19 -8.05 -26.53
CA TRP A 570 -11.05 -7.97 -27.99
C TRP A 570 -11.49 -9.26 -28.68
N ARG A 571 -11.12 -10.42 -28.14
CA ARG A 571 -11.54 -11.73 -28.68
C ARG A 571 -13.05 -11.96 -28.50
N SER A 572 -13.61 -11.55 -27.35
CA SER A 572 -15.01 -11.78 -27.01
C SER A 572 -15.97 -10.79 -27.67
N ARG A 573 -15.61 -9.53 -27.78
CA ARG A 573 -16.50 -8.45 -28.19
C ARG A 573 -16.19 -7.88 -29.58
N ARG A 574 -14.93 -7.93 -30.02
CA ARG A 574 -14.42 -7.34 -31.28
C ARG A 574 -14.84 -5.86 -31.48
N ALA A 575 -14.96 -5.11 -30.39
CA ALA A 575 -15.45 -3.75 -30.41
C ALA A 575 -14.31 -2.76 -30.22
N LYS A 576 -14.28 -1.68 -31.01
CA LYS A 576 -13.22 -0.66 -30.98
C LYS A 576 -13.06 0.00 -29.62
N TRP A 577 -14.13 0.12 -28.82
CA TRP A 577 -14.06 0.73 -27.49
C TRP A 577 -13.06 0.04 -26.55
N VAL A 578 -12.82 -1.27 -26.74
CA VAL A 578 -11.84 -2.04 -25.95
C VAL A 578 -10.46 -1.41 -26.03
N LEU A 579 -10.03 -0.99 -27.24
CA LEU A 579 -8.72 -0.38 -27.42
C LEU A 579 -8.59 0.97 -26.71
N TYR A 580 -9.67 1.76 -26.68
CA TYR A 580 -9.65 3.07 -26.01
C TYR A 580 -9.77 2.94 -24.49
N VAL A 581 -10.62 2.03 -23.99
CA VAL A 581 -10.96 1.92 -22.57
C VAL A 581 -9.91 1.10 -21.79
N THR A 582 -9.37 0.03 -22.38
CA THR A 582 -8.38 -0.83 -21.72
C THR A 582 -7.00 -0.80 -22.39
N GLY A 583 -6.94 -0.64 -23.73
CA GLY A 583 -5.69 -0.69 -24.47
C GLY A 583 -4.80 0.55 -24.26
N ILE A 584 -5.36 1.77 -24.36
CA ILE A 584 -4.60 3.01 -24.10
C ILE A 584 -4.08 3.04 -22.65
N PRO A 585 -4.91 2.81 -21.62
CA PRO A 585 -4.41 2.65 -20.25
C PRO A 585 -3.31 1.61 -20.09
N CYS A 586 -3.45 0.45 -20.73
CA CYS A 586 -2.44 -0.60 -20.73
C CYS A 586 -1.08 -0.10 -21.24
N ILE A 587 -1.05 0.55 -22.41
CA ILE A 587 0.18 1.08 -23.02
C ILE A 587 0.80 2.16 -22.13
N PHE A 588 -0.01 3.10 -21.63
CA PHE A 588 0.47 4.17 -20.77
C PHE A 588 1.12 3.61 -19.48
N MET A 589 0.43 2.72 -18.79
CA MET A 589 0.93 2.11 -17.56
C MET A 589 2.20 1.29 -17.81
N TYR A 590 2.25 0.54 -18.92
CA TYR A 590 3.41 -0.24 -19.30
C TYR A 590 4.63 0.65 -19.55
N VAL A 591 4.47 1.70 -20.33
CA VAL A 591 5.57 2.63 -20.64
C VAL A 591 6.10 3.32 -19.39
N MET A 592 5.21 3.86 -18.53
CA MET A 592 5.63 4.54 -17.30
C MET A 592 6.35 3.60 -16.34
N SER A 593 5.84 2.37 -16.18
CA SER A 593 6.44 1.37 -15.28
C SER A 593 7.80 0.89 -15.80
N MET A 594 7.92 0.59 -17.10
CA MET A 594 9.19 0.17 -17.70
C MET A 594 10.23 1.29 -17.67
N TRP A 595 9.82 2.53 -17.87
CA TRP A 595 10.72 3.69 -17.72
C TRP A 595 11.22 3.82 -16.28
N ALA A 596 10.33 3.66 -15.29
CA ALA A 596 10.71 3.70 -13.88
C ALA A 596 11.68 2.56 -13.51
N LEU A 597 11.41 1.32 -13.96
CA LEU A 597 12.32 0.18 -13.75
C LEU A 597 13.68 0.42 -14.40
N ALA A 598 13.72 0.98 -15.61
CA ALA A 598 14.97 1.32 -16.29
C ALA A 598 15.82 2.33 -15.47
N ARG A 599 15.17 3.32 -14.85
CA ARG A 599 15.85 4.25 -13.93
C ARG A 599 16.35 3.54 -12.66
N THR A 600 15.58 2.63 -12.10
CA THR A 600 16.00 1.83 -10.93
C THR A 600 17.19 0.92 -11.25
N ILE A 601 17.33 0.47 -12.50
CA ILE A 601 18.46 -0.36 -12.98
C ILE A 601 19.69 0.50 -13.28
N GLN A 602 19.55 1.79 -13.56
CA GLN A 602 20.65 2.68 -13.97
C GLN A 602 21.89 2.62 -13.04
N PRO A 603 21.77 2.66 -11.70
CA PRO A 603 22.93 2.56 -10.80
C PRO A 603 23.73 1.28 -11.00
N LEU A 604 23.07 0.15 -11.27
CA LEU A 604 23.74 -1.12 -11.57
C LEU A 604 24.56 -1.03 -12.86
N TRP A 605 23.99 -0.41 -13.89
CA TRP A 605 24.68 -0.23 -15.16
C TRP A 605 25.91 0.68 -15.04
N VAL A 606 25.80 1.75 -14.25
CA VAL A 606 26.95 2.64 -13.94
C VAL A 606 28.03 1.87 -13.20
N ALA A 607 27.68 1.08 -12.18
CA ALA A 607 28.64 0.28 -11.42
C ALA A 607 29.33 -0.81 -12.27
N VAL A 608 28.60 -1.46 -13.20
CA VAL A 608 29.17 -2.42 -14.15
C VAL A 608 30.18 -1.74 -15.09
N ARG A 609 29.84 -0.57 -15.64
CA ARG A 609 30.75 0.20 -16.51
C ARG A 609 32.03 0.63 -15.79
N ALA A 610 31.91 1.15 -14.57
CA ALA A 610 33.04 1.55 -13.73
C ALA A 610 33.99 0.36 -13.48
N ARG A 611 33.42 -0.80 -13.17
CA ARG A 611 34.21 -2.02 -12.96
C ARG A 611 34.92 -2.52 -14.24
N LEU A 612 34.22 -2.42 -15.38
CA LEU A 612 34.84 -2.75 -16.68
C LEU A 612 35.97 -1.76 -17.07
N ALA A 613 35.89 -0.53 -16.57
CA ALA A 613 36.93 0.50 -16.71
C ALA A 613 38.10 0.34 -15.70
N GLY A 614 38.08 -0.68 -14.83
CA GLY A 614 39.13 -0.93 -13.83
C GLY A 614 38.99 -0.12 -12.54
N GLU A 615 37.86 0.61 -12.32
CA GLU A 615 37.62 1.35 -11.10
C GLU A 615 37.21 0.41 -9.96
N THR A 616 37.96 0.43 -8.85
CA THR A 616 37.68 -0.35 -7.65
C THR A 616 36.99 0.53 -6.62
N GLY A 617 35.69 0.35 -6.41
CA GLY A 617 34.98 1.16 -5.38
C GLY A 617 33.51 0.82 -5.22
N ASN A 618 32.80 0.41 -6.27
CA ASN A 618 31.37 0.13 -6.20
C ASN A 618 31.09 -1.37 -6.12
N SER A 619 30.63 -1.83 -4.95
CA SER A 619 30.15 -3.22 -4.84
C SER A 619 28.84 -3.39 -5.61
N LEU A 620 28.83 -4.25 -6.63
CA LEU A 620 27.64 -4.59 -7.41
C LEU A 620 26.54 -5.22 -6.54
N TRP A 621 26.89 -5.74 -5.38
CA TRP A 621 26.01 -6.50 -4.49
C TRP A 621 25.55 -5.71 -3.26
N SER A 622 25.99 -4.46 -3.10
CA SER A 622 25.63 -3.62 -1.94
C SER A 622 24.15 -3.26 -1.90
N ASN A 623 23.49 -3.21 -3.07
CA ASN A 623 22.07 -2.90 -3.18
C ASN A 623 21.36 -3.94 -4.07
N PRO A 624 20.43 -4.75 -3.53
CA PRO A 624 19.69 -5.76 -4.30
C PRO A 624 18.60 -5.16 -5.21
N VAL A 625 18.14 -3.94 -4.96
CA VAL A 625 16.98 -3.33 -5.65
C VAL A 625 17.16 -3.26 -7.18
N PRO A 626 18.29 -2.80 -7.73
CA PRO A 626 18.50 -2.77 -9.18
C PRO A 626 18.49 -4.15 -9.84
N TRP A 627 18.97 -5.18 -9.15
CA TRP A 627 18.95 -6.56 -9.66
C TRP A 627 17.52 -7.09 -9.77
N VAL A 628 16.71 -6.80 -8.80
CA VAL A 628 15.31 -7.19 -8.81
C VAL A 628 14.53 -6.42 -9.88
N ALA A 629 14.79 -5.12 -10.01
CA ALA A 629 14.23 -4.31 -11.08
C ALA A 629 14.57 -4.88 -12.47
N LEU A 630 15.82 -5.40 -12.64
CA LEU A 630 16.25 -6.07 -13.87
C LEU A 630 15.42 -7.33 -14.14
N VAL A 631 15.21 -8.17 -13.12
CA VAL A 631 14.39 -9.40 -13.27
C VAL A 631 12.95 -9.05 -13.61
N LEU A 632 12.32 -8.11 -12.87
CA LEU A 632 10.95 -7.68 -13.13
C LEU A 632 10.78 -7.04 -14.51
N GLY A 633 11.73 -6.17 -14.90
CA GLY A 633 11.73 -5.55 -16.22
C GLY A 633 11.88 -6.59 -17.33
N SER A 634 12.74 -7.58 -17.15
CA SER A 634 12.91 -8.68 -18.11
C SER A 634 11.64 -9.52 -18.25
N LEU A 635 10.97 -9.86 -17.16
CA LEU A 635 9.68 -10.54 -17.19
C LEU A 635 8.61 -9.70 -17.91
N GLY A 636 8.57 -8.38 -17.66
CA GLY A 636 7.68 -7.45 -18.35
C GLY A 636 7.91 -7.42 -19.86
N VAL A 637 9.18 -7.36 -20.31
CA VAL A 637 9.55 -7.40 -21.73
C VAL A 637 9.13 -8.74 -22.37
N LEU A 638 9.43 -9.88 -21.71
CA LEU A 638 9.04 -11.19 -22.21
C LEU A 638 7.52 -11.34 -22.36
N MET A 639 6.75 -10.81 -21.39
CA MET A 639 5.29 -10.77 -21.46
C MET A 639 4.78 -9.94 -22.64
N ALA A 640 5.36 -8.75 -22.88
CA ALA A 640 4.99 -7.89 -23.98
C ALA A 640 5.33 -8.52 -25.35
N LEU A 641 6.48 -9.16 -25.47
CA LEU A 641 6.88 -9.89 -26.69
C LEU A 641 5.94 -11.06 -26.99
N GLU A 642 5.53 -11.82 -25.96
CA GLU A 642 4.59 -12.92 -26.13
C GLU A 642 3.20 -12.40 -26.51
N ALA A 643 2.74 -11.30 -25.93
CA ALA A 643 1.49 -10.65 -26.30
C ALA A 643 1.52 -10.16 -27.76
N LEU A 644 2.59 -9.50 -28.16
CA LEU A 644 2.79 -9.02 -29.54
C LEU A 644 2.76 -10.21 -30.53
N ARG A 645 3.45 -11.29 -30.21
CA ARG A 645 3.44 -12.51 -31.02
C ARG A 645 2.02 -13.06 -31.22
N ILE A 646 1.22 -13.10 -30.16
CA ILE A 646 -0.16 -13.60 -30.21
C ILE A 646 -1.06 -12.67 -31.07
N VAL A 647 -0.92 -11.36 -30.89
CA VAL A 647 -1.66 -10.37 -31.69
C VAL A 647 -1.29 -10.48 -33.18
N LEU A 648 -0.01 -10.57 -33.51
CA LEU A 648 0.46 -10.73 -34.88
C LEU A 648 0.02 -12.06 -35.51
N ALA A 649 0.05 -13.16 -34.74
CA ALA A 649 -0.46 -14.46 -35.19
C ALA A 649 -1.97 -14.41 -35.45
N GLY A 650 -2.74 -13.73 -34.58
CA GLY A 650 -4.19 -13.54 -34.76
C GLY A 650 -4.57 -12.66 -35.95
N LEU A 651 -3.69 -11.71 -36.35
CA LEU A 651 -3.86 -10.92 -37.55
C LEU A 651 -3.57 -11.71 -38.83
N ARG A 652 -2.60 -12.65 -38.77
CA ARG A 652 -2.25 -13.52 -39.92
C ARG A 652 -3.25 -14.65 -40.17
N HIS A 653 -3.82 -15.16 -39.07
CA HIS A 653 -4.82 -16.23 -39.11
C HIS A 653 -6.05 -15.81 -38.29
N PRO A 654 -6.95 -14.97 -38.85
CA PRO A 654 -8.18 -14.64 -38.15
C PRO A 654 -8.92 -15.94 -37.82
N PRO A 655 -9.30 -16.20 -36.56
CA PRO A 655 -10.06 -17.40 -36.22
C PRO A 655 -11.28 -17.42 -37.09
N ALA A 656 -11.55 -18.60 -37.71
CA ALA A 656 -12.73 -18.81 -38.54
C ALA A 656 -13.94 -18.29 -37.76
N ALA A 657 -14.69 -17.36 -38.38
CA ALA A 657 -15.87 -16.79 -37.78
C ALA A 657 -16.69 -17.95 -37.20
N ALA A 658 -16.99 -17.88 -35.91
CA ALA A 658 -17.97 -18.79 -35.31
C ALA A 658 -19.24 -18.66 -36.14
N ARG A 659 -19.42 -19.57 -37.07
CA ARG A 659 -20.66 -19.72 -37.85
C ARG A 659 -21.74 -19.97 -36.82
N GLY A 660 -22.75 -19.11 -36.85
CA GLY A 660 -23.87 -19.01 -35.94
C GLY A 660 -24.28 -20.34 -35.29
N ALA A 661 -24.21 -20.36 -34.00
CA ALA A 661 -25.15 -21.15 -33.24
C ALA A 661 -26.52 -20.46 -33.42
N ALA A 662 -27.26 -20.91 -34.40
CA ALA A 662 -28.69 -20.66 -34.45
C ALA A 662 -29.28 -21.19 -33.12
N PRO A 663 -30.27 -20.51 -32.53
CA PRO A 663 -30.98 -21.06 -31.39
C PRO A 663 -31.59 -22.38 -31.80
N GLU A 664 -31.21 -23.49 -31.14
CA GLU A 664 -31.93 -24.75 -31.26
C GLU A 664 -33.39 -24.49 -30.94
N ALA A 665 -34.21 -24.62 -31.99
CA ALA A 665 -35.64 -24.60 -31.88
C ALA A 665 -36.07 -25.76 -30.96
N THR A 666 -36.74 -25.39 -29.89
CA THR A 666 -37.45 -26.29 -28.99
C THR A 666 -38.41 -27.14 -29.83
N THR A 667 -38.02 -28.35 -30.19
CA THR A 667 -38.95 -29.34 -30.74
C THR A 667 -39.87 -29.78 -29.61
N ALA A 668 -41.13 -29.40 -29.77
CA ALA A 668 -42.23 -29.82 -28.93
C ALA A 668 -42.28 -31.35 -28.86
N LEU A 669 -42.20 -31.90 -27.66
CA LEU A 669 -42.60 -33.29 -27.41
C LEU A 669 -44.12 -33.39 -27.56
N GLY A 670 -44.51 -34.01 -28.67
CA GLY A 670 -45.86 -34.48 -28.87
C GLY A 670 -46.21 -35.58 -27.87
N THR A 671 -47.35 -35.42 -27.29
CA THR A 671 -48.12 -36.42 -26.55
C THR A 671 -48.25 -37.70 -27.31
N THR A 672 -47.98 -38.85 -26.68
CA THR A 672 -48.85 -40.08 -26.74
C THR A 672 -48.28 -41.17 -25.82
N GLY A 673 -49.18 -41.77 -25.00
CA GLY A 673 -49.02 -43.06 -24.34
C GLY A 673 -48.95 -42.97 -22.80
#